data_c7e634b686d20e609742eaac27e92322
#
_entry.id   c7e634b686d20e609742eaac27e92322
#
_cell.length_a   1.000
_cell.length_b   1.000
_cell.length_c   1.000
_cell.angle_alpha   90.00
_cell.angle_beta   90.00
_cell.angle_gamma   90.00
#
_symmetry.space_group_name_H-M   'P 1'
#
loop_
_entity.id
_entity.type
_entity.pdbx_description
1 polymer ?
#
loop_
_entity_poly.entity_id
_entity_poly.type
_entity_poly.pdbx_seq_one_letter_code
_entity_poly.pdbx_strand_id
1 'polypeptide(L)'
;MTNSEIPENDAFKLLFDAAPDAILVVDSAGRIRLNNAEAERLLEAAPGELHGLSVDKLVPMTSRKNHAALRRGFATNPHRRPMGVGLALKALKLNGREFPVEISLAPTQTALGAETIVTLRDVSERLQARRTERELIRANALTKISQLALRERQFEALGERATEIAIAPLSADVVALFRQVEGQDSLVCVSATGVLAAGIKGTRVLQTHAMLSGEIFASGAPVLVGDVSVASATICPALLVAGVQSLVIAPIADRDRVNALLVAGSTLAHHFTTDDVAFLEAIANIASNALQRSVTEEKLLLSQRLESLGQLTGGVAHDFNNLLTVISGNLQLLEGMAITEPSALRAIASAHRGARRAAELTAKLLAFSRRQTLRPAPVNVPALLASFCDLLARTLGAGIEVRVRADDALAMALADAGQLETALLNLAVNARDAMPNGGALVIEAVDVDLKQNLGVGADEVRAGHYVRLSVSDTGSGMSRDVMARAFEPFFTTKEVGKGSGLGLSMVYGFAKQSAGHVTVYSELGVGTTINLFLPIASAAREPVAEKVTVLREVVRGSETILVVEDDLDVLSVAVAFLGSLGYQVFTATSRRTALARLRAHPEIAVLFTDVVLQRDETGPKIAASLRKLQPQLRVLYASGYARSALPLQFGMDEDIAFLRKPYSRDQLGQALRAVMSRPASN
;
A
#
# COMPACT_ATOMS: atom_id res chain seq x y z
N MET A 1 39.63 31.45 79.93
CA MET A 1 39.21 31.22 78.54
C MET A 1 39.31 32.55 77.82
N THR A 2 40.43 32.77 77.15
CA THR A 2 40.74 34.00 76.42
C THR A 2 39.92 34.01 75.14
N ASN A 3 38.93 34.94 75.08
CA ASN A 3 38.27 35.30 73.87
C ASN A 3 39.28 35.96 72.96
N SER A 4 39.88 35.29 72.00
CA SER A 4 40.68 35.89 70.96
C SER A 4 39.68 36.53 69.97
N GLU A 5 39.45 37.85 70.15
CA GLU A 5 38.80 38.68 69.16
C GLU A 5 39.61 38.63 67.88
N ILE A 6 39.09 38.00 66.81
CA ILE A 6 39.69 38.08 65.49
C ILE A 6 39.59 39.54 65.06
N PRO A 7 40.72 40.22 64.68
CA PRO A 7 40.65 41.55 64.18
C PRO A 7 39.59 41.70 63.11
N GLU A 8 38.73 42.74 63.14
CA GLU A 8 37.66 42.96 62.20
C GLU A 8 38.09 42.78 60.72
N ASN A 9 39.29 43.16 60.41
CA ASN A 9 39.85 43.06 59.08
C ASN A 9 40.11 41.58 58.65
N ASP A 10 40.57 40.72 59.59
CA ASP A 10 40.79 39.32 59.38
C ASP A 10 39.46 38.53 59.31
N ALA A 11 38.53 38.92 60.13
CA ALA A 11 37.14 38.33 60.09
C ALA A 11 36.46 38.66 58.76
N PHE A 12 36.55 39.88 58.23
CA PHE A 12 36.05 40.25 56.93
C PHE A 12 36.67 39.40 55.79
N LYS A 13 38.01 39.31 55.81
CA LYS A 13 38.71 38.53 54.78
C LYS A 13 38.35 37.06 54.81
N LEU A 14 38.25 36.48 55.99
CA LEU A 14 37.80 35.08 56.14
C LEU A 14 36.38 34.86 55.59
N LEU A 15 35.42 35.73 55.86
CA LEU A 15 34.06 35.64 55.36
C LEU A 15 33.98 35.89 53.84
N PHE A 16 34.81 36.82 53.33
CA PHE A 16 34.88 37.15 51.92
C PHE A 16 35.48 36.01 51.11
N ASP A 17 36.55 35.37 51.60
CA ASP A 17 37.17 34.21 50.94
C ASP A 17 36.39 32.91 51.11
N ALA A 18 35.60 32.80 52.16
CA ALA A 18 34.71 31.63 52.40
C ALA A 18 33.39 31.71 51.61
N ALA A 19 33.12 32.83 50.92
CA ALA A 19 31.89 32.95 50.12
C ALA A 19 31.86 31.92 48.96
N PRO A 20 30.77 31.19 48.77
CA PRO A 20 30.66 30.15 47.73
C PRO A 20 30.60 30.72 46.30
N ASP A 21 30.26 31.98 46.14
CA ASP A 21 30.22 32.67 44.85
C ASP A 21 31.51 33.48 44.62
N ALA A 22 31.92 33.58 43.37
CA ALA A 22 33.03 34.46 42.99
C ALA A 22 32.60 35.92 43.14
N ILE A 23 33.34 36.68 43.94
CA ILE A 23 33.08 38.11 44.25
C ILE A 23 34.22 38.98 43.76
N LEU A 24 33.86 40.01 43.00
CA LEU A 24 34.77 41.08 42.57
C LEU A 24 34.27 42.42 43.10
N VAL A 25 35.16 43.27 43.59
CA VAL A 25 34.87 44.69 43.86
C VAL A 25 35.51 45.51 42.77
N VAL A 26 34.72 46.32 42.07
CA VAL A 26 35.11 47.01 40.86
C VAL A 26 34.92 48.51 41.05
N ASP A 27 35.93 49.33 40.73
CA ASP A 27 35.89 50.78 40.79
C ASP A 27 35.05 51.39 39.63
N SER A 28 34.81 52.68 39.68
CA SER A 28 34.06 53.44 38.66
C SER A 28 34.69 53.38 37.26
N ALA A 29 36.01 53.14 37.18
CA ALA A 29 36.75 52.94 35.92
C ALA A 29 36.65 51.51 35.37
N GLY A 30 36.01 50.56 36.13
CA GLY A 30 35.87 49.17 35.76
C GLY A 30 37.13 48.33 36.06
N ARG A 31 37.99 48.75 36.96
CA ARG A 31 39.12 47.97 37.41
C ARG A 31 38.80 47.20 38.67
N ILE A 32 39.20 45.96 38.74
CA ILE A 32 39.04 45.10 39.90
C ILE A 32 39.96 45.55 41.01
N ARG A 33 39.39 45.92 42.16
CA ARG A 33 40.13 46.37 43.35
C ARG A 33 40.33 45.26 44.36
N LEU A 34 39.24 44.40 44.52
CA LEU A 34 39.34 43.28 45.43
C LEU A 34 38.64 42.07 44.72
N ASN A 35 39.14 40.91 45.01
CA ASN A 35 38.52 39.65 44.60
C ASN A 35 38.70 38.62 45.74
N ASN A 36 37.74 37.69 45.86
CA ASN A 36 37.87 36.57 46.78
C ASN A 36 38.60 35.39 46.11
N ALA A 37 38.95 34.39 46.92
CA ALA A 37 39.63 33.17 46.44
C ALA A 37 38.80 32.40 45.39
N GLU A 38 37.45 32.40 45.51
CA GLU A 38 36.55 31.76 44.55
C GLU A 38 36.60 32.44 43.17
N ALA A 39 36.77 33.78 43.13
CA ALA A 39 36.90 34.50 41.87
C ALA A 39 38.19 34.13 41.13
N GLU A 40 39.31 33.97 41.84
CA GLU A 40 40.59 33.50 41.25
C GLU A 40 40.41 32.06 40.71
N ARG A 41 39.79 31.21 41.48
CA ARG A 41 39.51 29.80 41.07
C ARG A 41 38.60 29.73 39.84
N LEU A 42 37.46 30.44 39.86
CA LEU A 42 36.48 30.44 38.78
C LEU A 42 37.08 30.96 37.48
N LEU A 43 37.84 32.07 37.56
CA LEU A 43 38.43 32.73 36.39
C LEU A 43 39.78 32.14 35.97
N GLU A 44 40.26 31.10 36.69
CA GLU A 44 41.58 30.44 36.48
C GLU A 44 42.73 31.45 36.51
N ALA A 45 42.70 32.38 37.47
CA ALA A 45 43.68 33.42 37.69
C ALA A 45 44.71 33.01 38.74
N ALA A 46 45.98 33.42 38.58
CA ALA A 46 46.95 33.29 39.63
C ALA A 46 46.63 34.25 40.80
N PRO A 47 47.04 33.92 42.04
CA PRO A 47 46.79 34.80 43.19
C PRO A 47 47.26 36.24 42.94
N GLY A 48 46.32 37.21 43.07
CA GLY A 48 46.50 38.62 42.83
C GLY A 48 46.48 39.07 41.36
N GLU A 49 46.38 38.17 40.37
CA GLU A 49 46.42 38.52 38.95
C GLU A 49 45.17 39.33 38.53
N LEU A 50 44.03 39.15 39.21
CA LEU A 50 42.83 39.92 38.95
C LEU A 50 42.88 41.37 39.39
N HIS A 51 43.78 41.72 40.32
CA HIS A 51 43.86 43.06 40.84
C HIS A 51 44.28 44.06 39.75
N GLY A 52 43.54 45.16 39.61
CA GLY A 52 43.76 46.19 38.60
C GLY A 52 43.38 45.82 37.19
N LEU A 53 42.93 44.53 36.92
CA LEU A 53 42.45 44.09 35.65
C LEU A 53 41.11 44.76 35.33
N SER A 54 40.85 45.11 34.05
CA SER A 54 39.56 45.62 33.64
C SER A 54 38.55 44.44 33.51
N VAL A 55 37.37 44.58 34.10
CA VAL A 55 36.26 43.61 33.99
C VAL A 55 35.83 43.39 32.53
N ASP A 56 36.10 44.35 31.64
CA ASP A 56 35.80 44.21 30.22
C ASP A 56 36.61 43.08 29.55
N LYS A 57 37.76 42.66 30.16
CA LYS A 57 38.52 41.49 29.69
C LYS A 57 37.83 40.16 29.99
N LEU A 58 36.97 40.13 30.99
CA LEU A 58 36.19 38.95 31.38
C LEU A 58 34.93 38.77 30.53
N VAL A 59 34.69 39.67 29.57
CA VAL A 59 33.51 39.64 28.66
C VAL A 59 33.95 39.16 27.27
N PRO A 60 33.15 38.25 26.62
CA PRO A 60 33.43 37.81 25.26
C PRO A 60 33.62 38.96 24.27
N MET A 61 34.54 38.79 23.30
CA MET A 61 34.93 39.85 22.33
C MET A 61 33.72 40.47 21.61
N THR A 62 32.72 39.66 21.29
CA THR A 62 31.47 40.07 20.63
C THR A 62 30.63 41.05 21.44
N SER A 63 30.63 40.90 22.76
CA SER A 63 29.81 41.70 23.68
C SER A 63 30.61 42.84 24.35
N ARG A 64 31.95 42.90 24.24
CA ARG A 64 32.84 43.79 24.95
C ARG A 64 32.56 45.28 24.68
N LYS A 65 32.28 45.66 23.41
CA LYS A 65 31.98 47.05 23.03
C LYS A 65 30.70 47.56 23.72
N ASN A 66 29.66 46.73 23.73
CA ASN A 66 28.37 47.07 24.38
C ASN A 66 28.49 47.06 25.89
N HIS A 67 29.30 46.16 26.49
CA HIS A 67 29.50 46.07 27.92
C HIS A 67 30.12 47.36 28.50
N ALA A 68 31.12 47.97 27.85
CA ALA A 68 31.72 49.23 28.30
C ALA A 68 30.72 50.41 28.31
N ALA A 69 29.74 50.41 27.37
CA ALA A 69 28.66 51.41 27.36
C ALA A 69 27.66 51.16 28.50
N LEU A 70 27.25 49.89 28.71
CA LEU A 70 26.34 49.48 29.78
C LEU A 70 26.91 49.76 31.17
N ARG A 71 28.20 49.51 31.37
CA ARG A 71 28.91 49.82 32.64
C ARG A 71 28.91 51.32 32.96
N ARG A 72 29.18 52.19 31.96
CA ARG A 72 29.11 53.63 32.12
C ARG A 72 27.68 54.09 32.47
N GLY A 73 26.65 53.53 31.82
CA GLY A 73 25.25 53.81 32.16
C GLY A 73 24.89 53.34 33.57
N PHE A 74 25.43 52.19 34.02
CA PHE A 74 25.21 51.71 35.38
C PHE A 74 25.88 52.60 36.43
N ALA A 75 27.03 53.16 36.16
CA ALA A 75 27.75 54.08 37.05
C ALA A 75 26.97 55.40 37.25
N THR A 76 26.15 55.86 36.28
CA THR A 76 25.36 57.08 36.39
C THR A 76 24.05 56.88 37.16
N ASN A 77 23.49 55.66 37.19
CA ASN A 77 22.27 55.32 37.94
C ASN A 77 22.42 53.91 38.61
N PRO A 78 23.25 53.85 39.66
CA PRO A 78 23.57 52.59 40.30
C PRO A 78 22.40 52.06 41.12
N HIS A 79 21.95 50.80 40.80
CA HIS A 79 20.91 50.09 41.56
C HIS A 79 21.24 48.59 41.61
N ARG A 80 20.73 47.90 42.62
CA ARG A 80 20.85 46.44 42.69
C ARG A 80 20.19 45.81 41.48
N ARG A 81 20.98 45.01 40.73
CA ARG A 81 20.50 44.41 39.51
C ARG A 81 21.02 42.95 39.37
N PRO A 82 20.10 41.95 39.42
CA PRO A 82 20.44 40.64 38.95
C PRO A 82 20.54 40.69 37.42
N MET A 83 21.60 40.10 36.85
CA MET A 83 21.79 39.96 35.40
C MET A 83 21.85 38.49 35.02
N GLY A 84 21.21 38.12 33.96
CA GLY A 84 21.23 36.75 33.45
C GLY A 84 20.13 35.83 33.96
N VAL A 85 19.16 36.33 34.73
CA VAL A 85 17.96 35.59 35.04
C VAL A 85 17.13 35.47 33.75
N GLY A 86 17.18 34.30 33.12
CA GLY A 86 16.53 34.04 31.81
C GLY A 86 17.37 34.38 30.56
N LEU A 87 18.56 34.99 30.70
CA LEU A 87 19.50 35.25 29.63
C LEU A 87 20.82 34.47 29.89
N ALA A 88 21.26 33.66 28.95
CA ALA A 88 22.53 32.95 29.03
C ALA A 88 23.70 33.96 28.82
N LEU A 89 24.09 34.69 29.87
CA LEU A 89 25.30 35.51 29.82
C LEU A 89 26.51 34.59 29.75
N LYS A 90 27.54 35.01 29.01
CA LYS A 90 28.84 34.33 28.97
C LYS A 90 29.94 35.22 29.52
N ALA A 91 30.81 34.64 30.31
CA ALA A 91 32.04 35.25 30.75
C ALA A 91 33.25 34.49 30.17
N LEU A 92 34.41 35.16 30.17
CA LEU A 92 35.70 34.60 29.77
C LEU A 92 36.53 34.33 31.00
N LYS A 93 37.12 33.15 31.10
CA LYS A 93 38.26 32.86 31.97
C LYS A 93 39.53 33.51 31.42
N LEU A 94 40.58 33.69 32.21
CA LEU A 94 41.80 34.30 31.74
C LEU A 94 42.53 33.51 30.64
N ASN A 95 42.30 32.20 30.58
CA ASN A 95 42.79 31.33 29.50
C ASN A 95 42.02 31.49 28.17
N GLY A 96 40.98 32.35 28.13
CA GLY A 96 40.14 32.61 26.94
C GLY A 96 38.96 31.67 26.79
N ARG A 97 38.72 30.72 27.70
CA ARG A 97 37.56 29.81 27.66
C ARG A 97 36.29 30.54 28.08
N GLU A 98 35.24 30.44 27.26
CA GLU A 98 33.90 30.95 27.59
C GLU A 98 33.15 29.97 28.50
N PHE A 99 32.40 30.53 29.47
CA PHE A 99 31.49 29.76 30.30
C PHE A 99 30.19 30.56 30.58
N PRO A 100 29.05 29.89 30.78
CA PRO A 100 27.77 30.55 31.12
C PRO A 100 27.82 31.02 32.58
N VAL A 101 27.36 32.24 32.82
CA VAL A 101 27.44 32.88 34.14
C VAL A 101 26.17 33.64 34.49
N GLU A 102 25.73 33.53 35.74
CA GLU A 102 24.79 34.47 36.37
C GLU A 102 25.56 35.55 37.07
N ILE A 103 25.20 36.82 36.86
CA ILE A 103 25.91 37.98 37.41
C ILE A 103 24.93 38.77 38.30
N SER A 104 25.38 39.19 39.45
CA SER A 104 24.65 40.16 40.30
C SER A 104 25.51 41.37 40.55
N LEU A 105 24.94 42.57 40.41
CA LEU A 105 25.59 43.85 40.64
C LEU A 105 24.96 44.53 41.82
N ALA A 106 25.78 44.92 42.79
CA ALA A 106 25.34 45.70 43.95
C ALA A 106 26.27 46.94 44.11
N PRO A 107 25.76 48.16 43.96
CA PRO A 107 26.53 49.36 44.18
C PRO A 107 26.84 49.51 45.67
N THR A 108 28.04 49.99 45.98
CA THR A 108 28.48 50.32 47.35
C THR A 108 29.29 51.60 47.33
N GLN A 109 29.29 52.30 48.47
CA GLN A 109 30.03 53.52 48.64
C GLN A 109 31.17 53.25 49.68
N THR A 110 32.37 53.41 49.28
CA THR A 110 33.53 53.22 50.16
C THR A 110 34.27 54.55 50.37
N ALA A 111 35.21 54.57 51.29
CA ALA A 111 36.13 55.72 51.48
C ALA A 111 36.97 56.12 50.23
N LEU A 112 37.05 55.18 49.28
CA LEU A 112 37.81 55.35 48.00
C LEU A 112 36.84 55.78 46.85
N GLY A 113 35.56 55.98 47.13
CA GLY A 113 34.55 56.37 46.14
C GLY A 113 33.46 55.30 45.85
N ALA A 114 32.74 55.52 44.77
CA ALA A 114 31.70 54.59 44.34
C ALA A 114 32.30 53.31 43.74
N GLU A 115 31.95 52.14 44.26
CA GLU A 115 32.42 50.85 43.84
C GLU A 115 31.17 49.91 43.53
N THR A 116 31.38 48.87 42.81
CA THR A 116 30.33 47.86 42.50
C THR A 116 30.84 46.48 42.93
N ILE A 117 30.04 45.83 43.76
CA ILE A 117 30.24 44.42 44.09
C ILE A 117 29.60 43.61 42.93
N VAL A 118 30.40 42.79 42.28
CA VAL A 118 30.00 41.90 41.19
C VAL A 118 30.10 40.49 41.72
N THR A 119 28.98 39.77 41.75
CA THR A 119 28.97 38.35 42.09
C THR A 119 28.79 37.54 40.80
N LEU A 120 29.67 36.57 40.59
CA LEU A 120 29.68 35.67 39.46
C LEU A 120 29.37 34.26 39.94
N ARG A 121 28.40 33.58 39.31
CA ARG A 121 28.10 32.19 39.57
C ARG A 121 28.16 31.42 38.27
N ASP A 122 29.02 30.40 38.21
CA ASP A 122 29.05 29.46 37.08
C ASP A 122 27.76 28.60 37.10
N VAL A 123 27.07 28.58 35.98
CA VAL A 123 25.84 27.81 35.82
C VAL A 123 25.97 26.65 34.83
N SER A 124 27.20 26.30 34.46
CA SER A 124 27.50 25.24 33.49
C SER A 124 26.91 23.90 33.91
N GLU A 125 27.17 23.47 35.14
CA GLU A 125 26.63 22.18 35.64
C GLU A 125 25.12 22.17 35.71
N ARG A 126 24.50 23.28 36.15
CA ARG A 126 23.02 23.41 36.22
C ARG A 126 22.38 23.38 34.83
N LEU A 127 22.97 24.03 33.85
CA LEU A 127 22.51 24.01 32.46
C LEU A 127 22.70 22.61 31.83
N GLN A 128 23.85 21.97 32.11
CA GLN A 128 24.10 20.62 31.63
C GLN A 128 23.17 19.59 32.26
N ALA A 129 22.92 19.65 33.56
CA ALA A 129 21.95 18.79 34.24
C ALA A 129 20.53 18.94 33.64
N ARG A 130 20.08 20.17 33.42
CA ARG A 130 18.78 20.45 32.77
C ARG A 130 18.72 19.90 31.33
N ARG A 131 19.83 19.99 30.58
CA ARG A 131 19.92 19.47 29.24
C ARG A 131 19.79 17.93 29.24
N THR A 132 20.56 17.26 30.11
CA THR A 132 20.51 15.81 30.27
C THR A 132 19.14 15.33 30.71
N GLU A 133 18.48 16.06 31.64
CA GLU A 133 17.13 15.75 32.07
C GLU A 133 16.12 15.84 30.90
N ARG A 134 16.18 16.89 30.08
CA ARG A 134 15.33 17.03 28.88
C ARG A 134 15.59 15.92 27.86
N GLU A 135 16.84 15.57 27.61
CA GLU A 135 17.23 14.48 26.73
C GLU A 135 16.67 13.14 27.21
N LEU A 136 16.73 12.87 28.52
CA LEU A 136 16.16 11.67 29.13
C LEU A 136 14.62 11.62 29.00
N ILE A 137 13.93 12.73 29.24
CA ILE A 137 12.47 12.84 29.09
C ILE A 137 12.08 12.53 27.63
N ARG A 138 12.80 13.09 26.64
CA ARG A 138 12.57 12.83 25.21
C ARG A 138 12.85 11.39 24.82
N ALA A 139 13.95 10.81 25.26
CA ALA A 139 14.29 9.41 25.01
C ALA A 139 13.22 8.45 25.56
N ASN A 140 12.73 8.71 26.78
CA ASN A 140 11.65 7.94 27.39
C ASN A 140 10.33 8.09 26.62
N ALA A 141 10.02 9.29 26.12
CA ALA A 141 8.84 9.54 25.30
C ALA A 141 8.90 8.76 23.97
N LEU A 142 10.03 8.83 23.26
CA LEU A 142 10.24 8.08 22.02
C LEU A 142 10.16 6.57 22.23
N THR A 143 10.72 6.05 23.33
CA THR A 143 10.60 4.63 23.69
C THR A 143 9.15 4.20 23.90
N LYS A 144 8.36 5.01 24.64
CA LYS A 144 6.95 4.75 24.86
C LYS A 144 6.16 4.76 23.56
N ILE A 145 6.38 5.77 22.70
CA ILE A 145 5.69 5.87 21.40
C ILE A 145 6.08 4.69 20.50
N SER A 146 7.35 4.28 20.47
CA SER A 146 7.81 3.10 19.72
C SER A 146 7.14 1.82 20.19
N GLN A 147 7.01 1.62 21.52
CA GLN A 147 6.30 0.46 22.08
C GLN A 147 4.81 0.47 21.73
N LEU A 148 4.15 1.63 21.76
CA LEU A 148 2.77 1.79 21.34
C LEU A 148 2.62 1.49 19.83
N ALA A 149 3.51 2.00 18.99
CA ALA A 149 3.52 1.74 17.55
C ALA A 149 3.65 0.26 17.19
N LEU A 150 4.22 -0.57 18.08
CA LEU A 150 4.28 -2.03 17.91
C LEU A 150 2.96 -2.74 18.29
N ARG A 151 2.15 -2.15 19.17
CA ARG A 151 0.93 -2.76 19.72
C ARG A 151 -0.34 -2.25 19.05
N GLU A 152 -0.39 -0.96 18.77
CA GLU A 152 -1.56 -0.32 18.17
C GLU A 152 -1.60 -0.62 16.66
N ARG A 153 -2.75 -1.13 16.21
CA ARG A 153 -3.00 -1.40 14.79
C ARG A 153 -3.68 -0.23 14.07
N GLN A 154 -4.37 0.62 14.81
CA GLN A 154 -5.09 1.77 14.25
C GLN A 154 -4.21 3.02 14.34
N PHE A 155 -3.95 3.64 13.20
CA PHE A 155 -3.11 4.84 13.10
C PHE A 155 -3.64 6.01 13.94
N GLU A 156 -4.95 6.19 14.01
CA GLU A 156 -5.60 7.24 14.79
C GLU A 156 -5.36 7.08 16.30
N ALA A 157 -5.47 5.84 16.81
CA ALA A 157 -5.22 5.54 18.23
C ALA A 157 -3.75 5.78 18.60
N LEU A 158 -2.82 5.39 17.71
CA LEU A 158 -1.41 5.70 17.88
C LEU A 158 -1.17 7.21 17.89
N GLY A 159 -1.79 7.93 16.96
CA GLY A 159 -1.68 9.39 16.84
C GLY A 159 -2.19 10.11 18.08
N GLU A 160 -3.31 9.69 18.66
CA GLU A 160 -3.87 10.27 19.89
C GLU A 160 -2.89 10.09 21.06
N ARG A 161 -2.33 8.89 21.23
CA ARG A 161 -1.32 8.64 22.26
C ARG A 161 -0.01 9.36 22.03
N ALA A 162 0.42 9.47 20.76
CA ALA A 162 1.64 10.19 20.42
C ALA A 162 1.53 11.68 20.74
N THR A 163 0.38 12.31 20.45
CA THR A 163 0.14 13.73 20.80
C THR A 163 0.13 13.95 22.32
N GLU A 164 -0.49 13.03 23.10
CA GLU A 164 -0.47 13.08 24.57
C GLU A 164 0.94 12.99 25.16
N ILE A 165 1.77 12.09 24.63
CA ILE A 165 3.14 11.87 25.13
C ILE A 165 4.08 13.01 24.71
N ALA A 166 3.87 13.61 23.55
CA ALA A 166 4.75 14.64 23.00
C ALA A 166 4.63 16.01 23.67
N ILE A 167 3.49 16.33 24.31
CA ILE A 167 3.20 17.68 24.84
C ILE A 167 4.20 18.14 25.90
N ALA A 168 4.51 17.29 26.87
CA ALA A 168 5.40 17.63 27.99
C ALA A 168 6.88 17.77 27.56
N PRO A 169 7.48 16.86 26.77
CA PRO A 169 8.85 16.98 26.27
C PRO A 169 9.09 18.22 25.39
N LEU A 170 8.05 18.70 24.68
CA LEU A 170 8.10 19.90 23.85
C LEU A 170 7.74 21.17 24.63
N SER A 171 7.19 21.03 25.84
CA SER A 171 6.59 22.14 26.59
C SER A 171 5.60 22.94 25.70
N ALA A 172 4.87 22.24 24.83
CA ALA A 172 3.99 22.83 23.85
C ALA A 172 2.62 23.11 24.47
N ASP A 173 1.91 24.15 23.99
CA ASP A 173 0.54 24.48 24.40
C ASP A 173 -0.48 23.60 23.63
N VAL A 174 -0.10 23.07 22.49
CA VAL A 174 -0.86 22.09 21.70
C VAL A 174 0.07 21.19 20.89
N VAL A 175 -0.30 19.90 20.81
CA VAL A 175 0.21 18.96 19.81
C VAL A 175 -0.98 18.35 19.09
N ALA A 176 -0.98 18.41 17.76
CA ALA A 176 -2.11 17.98 16.93
C ALA A 176 -1.66 17.13 15.77
N LEU A 177 -2.49 16.12 15.39
CA LEU A 177 -2.32 15.28 14.23
C LEU A 177 -3.38 15.63 13.19
N PHE A 178 -2.94 16.05 12.02
CA PHE A 178 -3.77 16.30 10.85
C PHE A 178 -3.57 15.16 9.85
N ARG A 179 -4.67 14.59 9.35
CA ARG A 179 -4.68 13.52 8.34
C ARG A 179 -5.31 14.00 7.05
N GLN A 180 -4.74 13.60 5.91
CA GLN A 180 -5.33 13.86 4.60
C GLN A 180 -6.61 13.04 4.43
N VAL A 181 -7.67 13.70 3.92
CA VAL A 181 -8.93 13.02 3.58
C VAL A 181 -8.79 12.42 2.19
N GLU A 182 -9.05 11.11 2.07
CA GLU A 182 -8.95 10.40 0.80
C GLU A 182 -9.84 11.02 -0.28
N GLY A 183 -9.25 11.26 -1.46
CA GLY A 183 -9.97 11.85 -2.60
C GLY A 183 -10.30 13.34 -2.45
N GLN A 184 -9.80 14.02 -1.41
CA GLN A 184 -10.02 15.45 -1.20
C GLN A 184 -8.71 16.17 -0.93
N ASP A 185 -8.62 17.41 -1.39
CA ASP A 185 -7.48 18.30 -1.14
C ASP A 185 -7.60 18.99 0.22
N SER A 186 -7.85 18.21 1.27
CA SER A 186 -8.12 18.70 2.62
C SER A 186 -7.50 17.80 3.70
N LEU A 187 -7.10 18.46 4.80
CA LEU A 187 -6.64 17.81 6.03
C LEU A 187 -7.71 17.93 7.11
N VAL A 188 -7.87 16.92 7.93
CA VAL A 188 -8.72 16.94 9.12
C VAL A 188 -7.88 16.70 10.37
N CYS A 189 -8.07 17.49 11.41
CA CYS A 189 -7.45 17.27 12.70
C CYS A 189 -8.11 16.07 13.39
N VAL A 190 -7.43 14.93 13.41
CA VAL A 190 -7.95 13.69 14.02
C VAL A 190 -7.67 13.63 15.51
N SER A 191 -6.58 14.23 15.97
CA SER A 191 -6.20 14.30 17.39
C SER A 191 -5.57 15.65 17.72
N ALA A 192 -5.88 16.18 18.89
CA ALA A 192 -5.21 17.35 19.47
C ALA A 192 -5.18 17.22 20.99
N THR A 193 -4.04 17.54 21.59
CA THR A 193 -3.79 17.49 23.04
C THR A 193 -3.13 18.78 23.49
N GLY A 194 -3.44 19.24 24.69
CA GLY A 194 -2.92 20.46 25.29
C GLY A 194 -4.01 21.48 25.61
N VAL A 195 -3.62 22.61 26.17
CA VAL A 195 -4.57 23.65 26.63
C VAL A 195 -5.36 24.32 25.51
N LEU A 196 -4.84 24.26 24.26
CA LEU A 196 -5.48 24.85 23.08
C LEU A 196 -6.22 23.80 22.22
N ALA A 197 -6.28 22.54 22.63
CA ALA A 197 -6.81 21.42 21.82
C ALA A 197 -8.29 21.55 21.47
N ALA A 198 -9.11 22.11 22.36
CA ALA A 198 -10.58 22.13 22.24
C ALA A 198 -11.10 22.86 20.98
N GLY A 199 -10.37 23.87 20.49
CA GLY A 199 -10.74 24.61 19.27
C GLY A 199 -10.16 24.05 17.97
N ILE A 200 -9.33 22.98 18.05
CA ILE A 200 -8.55 22.49 16.92
C ILE A 200 -9.01 21.10 16.50
N LYS A 201 -9.36 20.20 17.44
CA LYS A 201 -9.82 18.83 17.14
C LYS A 201 -11.07 18.87 16.25
N GLY A 202 -11.07 18.11 15.17
CA GLY A 202 -12.17 18.03 14.20
C GLY A 202 -12.18 19.13 13.13
N THR A 203 -11.30 20.13 13.21
CA THR A 203 -11.23 21.17 12.17
C THR A 203 -10.77 20.59 10.84
N ARG A 204 -11.37 21.09 9.75
CA ARG A 204 -11.00 20.77 8.39
C ARG A 204 -10.27 21.95 7.76
N VAL A 205 -9.16 21.67 7.09
CA VAL A 205 -8.32 22.68 6.46
C VAL A 205 -8.02 22.24 5.04
N LEU A 206 -8.23 23.12 4.05
CA LEU A 206 -7.82 22.84 2.67
C LEU A 206 -6.29 22.75 2.61
N GLN A 207 -5.77 21.82 1.84
CA GLN A 207 -4.33 21.61 1.68
C GLN A 207 -3.63 22.87 1.15
N THR A 208 -4.29 23.64 0.29
CA THR A 208 -3.82 24.92 -0.23
C THR A 208 -3.78 26.04 0.83
N HIS A 209 -4.54 25.92 1.92
CA HIS A 209 -4.59 26.87 3.06
C HIS A 209 -3.96 26.27 4.33
N ALA A 210 -3.43 25.06 4.25
CA ALA A 210 -2.81 24.38 5.37
C ALA A 210 -1.31 24.61 5.37
N MET A 211 -0.86 25.46 6.25
CA MET A 211 0.49 25.43 6.81
C MET A 211 1.63 25.23 5.80
N LEU A 212 2.09 26.29 5.13
CA LEU A 212 3.30 26.22 4.29
C LEU A 212 3.23 25.08 3.24
N SER A 213 2.03 24.74 2.81
CA SER A 213 1.65 23.46 2.22
C SER A 213 2.40 23.07 0.97
N GLY A 214 2.82 24.00 0.16
CA GLY A 214 3.62 23.68 -1.04
C GLY A 214 4.98 23.07 -0.69
N GLU A 215 5.66 23.58 0.33
CA GLU A 215 7.01 23.14 0.70
C GLU A 215 7.01 21.80 1.46
N ILE A 216 6.12 21.60 2.44
CA ILE A 216 6.10 20.39 3.28
C ILE A 216 5.67 19.17 2.46
N PHE A 217 4.64 19.31 1.62
CA PHE A 217 4.16 18.22 0.77
C PHE A 217 5.11 17.92 -0.39
N ALA A 218 5.87 18.91 -0.87
CA ALA A 218 6.85 18.72 -1.93
C ALA A 218 8.21 18.22 -1.42
N SER A 219 8.68 18.74 -0.27
CA SER A 219 10.00 18.40 0.27
C SER A 219 9.99 17.19 1.20
N GLY A 220 8.85 16.90 1.85
CA GLY A 220 8.78 15.91 2.93
C GLY A 220 9.62 16.26 4.17
N ALA A 221 10.07 17.51 4.29
CA ALA A 221 10.95 17.96 5.38
C ALA A 221 10.16 18.65 6.50
N PRO A 222 10.59 18.56 7.76
CA PRO A 222 9.96 19.27 8.87
C PRO A 222 10.22 20.79 8.76
N VAL A 223 9.28 21.59 9.28
CA VAL A 223 9.34 23.06 9.25
C VAL A 223 9.24 23.65 10.65
N LEU A 224 10.09 24.64 10.93
CA LEU A 224 10.06 25.44 12.15
C LEU A 224 9.62 26.87 11.81
N VAL A 225 8.52 27.34 12.43
CA VAL A 225 8.08 28.73 12.36
C VAL A 225 8.30 29.38 13.72
N GLY A 226 9.31 30.23 13.79
CA GLY A 226 9.67 30.93 15.06
C GLY A 226 8.64 31.99 15.47
N ASP A 227 8.09 32.73 14.51
CA ASP A 227 7.06 33.72 14.73
C ASP A 227 6.05 33.70 13.58
N VAL A 228 4.82 33.33 13.93
CA VAL A 228 3.71 33.20 13.00
C VAL A 228 3.30 34.57 12.40
N SER A 229 3.49 35.67 13.14
CA SER A 229 3.11 37.01 12.70
C SER A 229 3.99 37.55 11.57
N VAL A 230 5.22 37.02 11.46
CA VAL A 230 6.21 37.39 10.44
C VAL A 230 6.22 36.43 9.26
N ALA A 231 5.68 35.22 9.45
CA ALA A 231 5.62 34.20 8.41
C ALA A 231 4.61 34.62 7.34
N SER A 232 5.09 34.84 6.10
CA SER A 232 4.28 35.17 4.93
C SER A 232 3.43 33.98 4.42
N ALA A 233 3.44 32.85 5.13
CA ALA A 233 2.76 31.62 4.74
C ALA A 233 1.37 31.50 5.38
N THR A 234 0.44 30.92 4.64
CA THR A 234 -0.90 30.63 5.13
C THR A 234 -0.85 29.54 6.19
N ILE A 235 -1.17 29.89 7.43
CA ILE A 235 -1.20 28.96 8.58
C ILE A 235 -2.65 28.58 8.84
N CYS A 236 -2.87 27.36 9.37
CA CYS A 236 -4.19 26.88 9.74
C CYS A 236 -4.95 27.93 10.60
N PRO A 237 -6.10 28.44 10.14
CA PRO A 237 -6.85 29.46 10.85
C PRO A 237 -7.19 29.09 12.29
N ALA A 238 -7.45 27.79 12.55
CA ALA A 238 -7.77 27.30 13.89
C ALA A 238 -6.60 27.47 14.89
N LEU A 239 -5.35 27.29 14.44
CA LEU A 239 -4.16 27.52 15.27
C LEU A 239 -3.95 29.02 15.55
N LEU A 240 -4.20 29.87 14.54
CA LEU A 240 -4.13 31.33 14.71
C LEU A 240 -5.18 31.86 15.70
N VAL A 241 -6.42 31.40 15.56
CA VAL A 241 -7.53 31.77 16.47
C VAL A 241 -7.26 31.28 17.89
N ALA A 242 -6.59 30.13 18.02
CA ALA A 242 -6.14 29.58 19.32
C ALA A 242 -4.99 30.38 19.95
N GLY A 243 -4.39 31.35 19.25
CA GLY A 243 -3.32 32.20 19.77
C GLY A 243 -1.90 31.63 19.66
N VAL A 244 -1.70 30.65 18.79
CA VAL A 244 -0.36 30.09 18.52
C VAL A 244 0.52 31.14 17.87
N GLN A 245 1.72 31.35 18.43
CA GLN A 245 2.73 32.30 17.93
C GLN A 245 3.96 31.61 17.35
N SER A 246 4.29 30.40 17.77
CA SER A 246 5.33 29.61 17.14
C SER A 246 4.89 28.17 16.96
N LEU A 247 5.41 27.48 15.94
CA LEU A 247 5.04 26.10 15.65
C LEU A 247 6.16 25.28 14.99
N VAL A 248 6.08 23.97 15.17
CA VAL A 248 6.89 22.97 14.47
C VAL A 248 5.93 22.02 13.78
N ILE A 249 6.23 21.67 12.52
CA ILE A 249 5.45 20.71 11.73
C ILE A 249 6.39 19.61 11.26
N ALA A 250 6.01 18.36 11.50
CA ALA A 250 6.71 17.18 10.98
C ALA A 250 5.76 16.36 10.11
N PRO A 251 6.13 16.08 8.85
CA PRO A 251 5.31 15.27 7.96
C PRO A 251 5.37 13.79 8.33
N ILE A 252 4.24 13.10 8.20
CA ILE A 252 4.12 11.65 8.29
C ILE A 252 3.86 11.15 6.87
N ALA A 253 4.86 10.49 6.28
CA ALA A 253 4.83 10.06 4.89
C ALA A 253 4.74 8.54 4.77
N ASP A 254 4.04 8.08 3.72
CA ASP A 254 4.15 6.72 3.21
C ASP A 254 4.95 6.76 1.91
N ARG A 255 6.18 6.24 1.94
CA ARG A 255 7.18 6.34 0.85
C ARG A 255 7.45 7.81 0.48
N ASP A 256 6.96 8.27 -0.70
CA ASP A 256 7.19 9.62 -1.21
C ASP A 256 5.96 10.54 -1.03
N ARG A 257 4.94 10.11 -0.30
CA ARG A 257 3.70 10.87 -0.14
C ARG A 257 3.41 11.19 1.32
N VAL A 258 3.23 12.47 1.60
CA VAL A 258 2.82 12.95 2.93
C VAL A 258 1.31 12.72 3.10
N ASN A 259 0.95 11.86 4.06
CA ASN A 259 -0.45 11.48 4.34
C ASN A 259 -1.00 12.15 5.61
N ALA A 260 -0.10 12.61 6.49
CA ALA A 260 -0.49 13.30 7.71
C ALA A 260 0.59 14.30 8.15
N LEU A 261 0.22 15.23 9.02
CA LEU A 261 1.12 16.22 9.62
C LEU A 261 1.00 16.16 11.15
N LEU A 262 2.13 16.04 11.84
CA LEU A 262 2.22 16.21 13.28
C LEU A 262 2.67 17.62 13.57
N VAL A 263 1.89 18.38 14.35
CA VAL A 263 2.09 19.81 14.60
C VAL A 263 2.20 20.06 16.09
N ALA A 264 3.23 20.80 16.51
CA ALA A 264 3.34 21.32 17.87
C ALA A 264 3.28 22.84 17.81
N GLY A 265 2.49 23.47 18.69
CA GLY A 265 2.30 24.91 18.75
C GLY A 265 2.47 25.47 20.16
N SER A 266 2.98 26.72 20.25
CA SER A 266 3.09 27.47 21.50
C SER A 266 2.57 28.90 21.34
N THR A 267 2.04 29.46 22.42
CA THR A 267 1.61 30.87 22.53
C THR A 267 2.81 31.84 22.69
N LEU A 268 4.02 31.33 22.79
CA LEU A 268 5.24 32.11 22.87
C LEU A 268 5.96 32.12 21.52
N ALA A 269 6.35 33.28 21.02
CA ALA A 269 7.19 33.39 19.84
C ALA A 269 8.59 32.82 20.14
N HIS A 270 9.20 32.20 19.12
CA HIS A 270 10.54 31.59 19.19
C HIS A 270 10.70 30.55 20.32
N HIS A 271 9.61 29.86 20.70
CA HIS A 271 9.61 28.85 21.75
C HIS A 271 10.40 27.62 21.38
N PHE A 272 10.24 27.12 20.14
CA PHE A 272 10.85 25.89 19.68
C PHE A 272 12.26 26.07 19.13
N THR A 273 13.07 25.03 19.28
CA THR A 273 14.46 24.94 18.83
C THR A 273 14.61 23.84 17.75
N THR A 274 15.79 23.76 17.14
CA THR A 274 16.14 22.66 16.21
C THR A 274 16.08 21.28 16.87
N ASP A 275 16.36 21.19 18.17
CA ASP A 275 16.25 19.94 18.94
C ASP A 275 14.77 19.50 19.08
N ASP A 276 13.82 20.44 19.14
CA ASP A 276 12.38 20.16 19.18
C ASP A 276 11.88 19.68 17.82
N VAL A 277 12.42 20.23 16.73
CA VAL A 277 12.15 19.75 15.36
C VAL A 277 12.58 18.30 15.22
N ALA A 278 13.82 17.97 15.60
CA ALA A 278 14.35 16.61 15.51
C ALA A 278 13.54 15.61 16.37
N PHE A 279 13.06 16.04 17.54
CA PHE A 279 12.24 15.21 18.40
C PHE A 279 10.86 14.94 17.78
N LEU A 280 10.19 15.98 17.23
CA LEU A 280 8.89 15.82 16.57
C LEU A 280 8.99 14.98 15.29
N GLU A 281 10.06 15.16 14.52
CA GLU A 281 10.37 14.36 13.33
C GLU A 281 10.59 12.89 13.68
N ALA A 282 11.29 12.59 14.77
CA ALA A 282 11.45 11.21 15.24
C ALA A 282 10.11 10.54 15.56
N ILE A 283 9.19 11.27 16.17
CA ILE A 283 7.82 10.78 16.43
C ILE A 283 7.07 10.53 15.10
N ALA A 284 7.16 11.48 14.15
CA ALA A 284 6.53 11.37 12.85
C ALA A 284 7.04 10.14 12.07
N ASN A 285 8.35 9.88 12.13
CA ASN A 285 8.98 8.71 11.51
C ASN A 285 8.51 7.38 12.15
N ILE A 286 8.34 7.32 13.47
CA ILE A 286 7.76 6.15 14.14
C ILE A 286 6.32 5.91 13.67
N ALA A 287 5.52 6.97 13.56
CA ALA A 287 4.15 6.91 13.07
C ALA A 287 4.07 6.50 11.58
N SER A 288 4.99 7.01 10.74
CA SER A 288 5.12 6.61 9.33
C SER A 288 5.37 5.11 9.17
N ASN A 289 6.33 4.57 9.93
CA ASN A 289 6.64 3.14 9.91
C ASN A 289 5.47 2.28 10.38
N ALA A 290 4.73 2.73 11.40
CA ALA A 290 3.53 2.03 11.88
C ALA A 290 2.42 2.01 10.82
N LEU A 291 2.20 3.12 10.12
CA LEU A 291 1.24 3.23 9.01
C LEU A 291 1.59 2.27 7.87
N GLN A 292 2.84 2.27 7.42
CA GLN A 292 3.34 1.38 6.35
C GLN A 292 3.16 -0.09 6.72
N ARG A 293 3.46 -0.46 7.97
CA ARG A 293 3.28 -1.83 8.46
C ARG A 293 1.82 -2.24 8.43
N SER A 294 0.91 -1.40 8.94
CA SER A 294 -0.53 -1.68 8.96
C SER A 294 -1.08 -1.93 7.57
N VAL A 295 -0.74 -1.07 6.59
CA VAL A 295 -1.14 -1.24 5.18
C VAL A 295 -0.56 -2.52 4.57
N THR A 296 0.69 -2.86 4.91
CA THR A 296 1.35 -4.06 4.38
C THR A 296 0.74 -5.34 4.96
N GLU A 297 0.46 -5.37 6.27
CA GLU A 297 -0.19 -6.49 6.95
C GLU A 297 -1.61 -6.74 6.40
N GLU A 298 -2.38 -5.68 6.17
CA GLU A 298 -3.72 -5.79 5.59
C GLU A 298 -3.68 -6.40 4.18
N LYS A 299 -2.76 -5.92 3.34
CA LYS A 299 -2.53 -6.49 2.00
C LYS A 299 -2.11 -7.95 2.04
N LEU A 300 -1.24 -8.31 2.98
CA LEU A 300 -0.78 -9.69 3.16
C LEU A 300 -1.93 -10.61 3.58
N LEU A 301 -2.73 -10.19 4.57
CA LEU A 301 -3.89 -10.95 5.04
C LEU A 301 -4.93 -11.15 3.94
N LEU A 302 -5.20 -10.11 3.13
CA LEU A 302 -6.08 -10.20 1.98
C LEU A 302 -5.53 -11.19 0.95
N SER A 303 -4.23 -11.12 0.64
CA SER A 303 -3.56 -12.04 -0.29
C SER A 303 -3.63 -13.49 0.19
N GLN A 304 -3.39 -13.74 1.49
CA GLN A 304 -3.48 -15.09 2.08
C GLN A 304 -4.91 -15.64 2.05
N ARG A 305 -5.92 -14.81 2.35
CA ARG A 305 -7.33 -15.22 2.24
C ARG A 305 -7.70 -15.59 0.81
N LEU A 306 -7.27 -14.79 -0.17
CA LEU A 306 -7.50 -15.06 -1.59
C LEU A 306 -6.78 -16.33 -2.04
N GLU A 307 -5.57 -16.59 -1.57
CA GLU A 307 -4.80 -17.80 -1.89
C GLU A 307 -5.44 -19.07 -1.30
N SER A 308 -5.84 -19.05 -0.01
CA SER A 308 -6.56 -20.15 0.63
C SER A 308 -7.87 -20.44 -0.08
N LEU A 309 -8.63 -19.39 -0.42
CA LEU A 309 -9.89 -19.52 -1.14
C LEU A 309 -9.65 -20.10 -2.54
N GLY A 310 -8.55 -19.70 -3.19
CA GLY A 310 -8.11 -20.21 -4.47
C GLY A 310 -7.83 -21.72 -4.45
N GLN A 311 -7.05 -22.19 -3.48
CA GLN A 311 -6.72 -23.62 -3.37
C GLN A 311 -7.96 -24.49 -3.12
N LEU A 312 -8.84 -24.07 -2.17
CA LEU A 312 -10.08 -24.79 -1.87
C LEU A 312 -11.03 -24.85 -3.09
N THR A 313 -11.19 -23.71 -3.79
CA THR A 313 -12.09 -23.61 -4.95
C THR A 313 -11.57 -24.46 -6.11
N GLY A 314 -10.24 -24.59 -6.29
CA GLY A 314 -9.63 -25.41 -7.34
C GLY A 314 -9.93 -26.90 -7.19
N GLY A 315 -9.83 -27.46 -5.98
CA GLY A 315 -10.15 -28.85 -5.69
C GLY A 315 -11.64 -29.15 -5.86
N VAL A 316 -12.49 -28.32 -5.26
CA VAL A 316 -13.95 -28.46 -5.36
C VAL A 316 -14.45 -28.38 -6.81
N ALA A 317 -13.90 -27.45 -7.60
CA ALA A 317 -14.32 -27.31 -9.00
C ALA A 317 -13.86 -28.49 -9.88
N HIS A 318 -12.75 -29.16 -9.57
CA HIS A 318 -12.35 -30.41 -10.22
C HIS A 318 -13.41 -31.49 -10.02
N ASP A 319 -13.85 -31.69 -8.78
CA ASP A 319 -14.86 -32.71 -8.44
C ASP A 319 -16.23 -32.41 -9.09
N PHE A 320 -16.63 -31.13 -9.12
CA PHE A 320 -17.82 -30.71 -9.85
C PHE A 320 -17.71 -30.98 -11.35
N ASN A 321 -16.55 -30.75 -11.98
CA ASN A 321 -16.37 -31.04 -13.41
C ASN A 321 -16.46 -32.52 -13.71
N ASN A 322 -15.96 -33.41 -12.83
CA ASN A 322 -16.12 -34.86 -12.95
C ASN A 322 -17.59 -35.25 -12.90
N LEU A 323 -18.35 -34.80 -11.89
CA LEU A 323 -19.77 -35.04 -11.78
C LEU A 323 -20.54 -34.56 -13.01
N LEU A 324 -20.23 -33.36 -13.50
CA LEU A 324 -20.88 -32.80 -14.70
C LEU A 324 -20.51 -33.57 -15.99
N THR A 325 -19.30 -34.14 -16.06
CA THR A 325 -18.91 -35.02 -17.17
C THR A 325 -19.75 -36.29 -17.19
N VAL A 326 -19.95 -36.91 -16.01
CA VAL A 326 -20.79 -38.09 -15.86
C VAL A 326 -22.25 -37.78 -16.22
N ILE A 327 -22.83 -36.70 -15.65
CA ILE A 327 -24.23 -36.31 -15.89
C ILE A 327 -24.43 -35.98 -17.38
N SER A 328 -23.60 -35.14 -17.96
CA SER A 328 -23.75 -34.72 -19.38
C SER A 328 -23.50 -35.88 -20.32
N GLY A 329 -22.53 -36.77 -20.01
CA GLY A 329 -22.26 -37.96 -20.79
C GLY A 329 -23.42 -38.93 -20.83
N ASN A 330 -24.01 -39.25 -19.68
CA ASN A 330 -25.19 -40.13 -19.62
C ASN A 330 -26.40 -39.52 -20.32
N LEU A 331 -26.63 -38.21 -20.23
CA LEU A 331 -27.69 -37.54 -20.97
C LEU A 331 -27.49 -37.64 -22.49
N GLN A 332 -26.24 -37.50 -22.99
CA GLN A 332 -25.92 -37.66 -24.41
C GLN A 332 -26.11 -39.11 -24.87
N LEU A 333 -25.80 -40.11 -24.04
CA LEU A 333 -26.04 -41.50 -24.34
C LEU A 333 -27.55 -41.78 -24.44
N LEU A 334 -28.37 -41.23 -23.54
CA LEU A 334 -29.83 -41.32 -23.59
C LEU A 334 -30.41 -40.64 -24.83
N GLU A 335 -29.88 -39.50 -25.27
CA GLU A 335 -30.27 -38.83 -26.51
C GLU A 335 -29.98 -39.68 -27.76
N GLY A 336 -28.94 -40.52 -27.70
CA GLY A 336 -28.58 -41.47 -28.77
C GLY A 336 -29.42 -42.77 -28.80
N MET A 337 -30.23 -43.02 -27.76
CA MET A 337 -31.15 -44.16 -27.71
C MET A 337 -32.45 -43.85 -28.45
N ALA A 338 -33.15 -44.87 -28.95
CA ALA A 338 -34.43 -44.72 -29.65
C ALA A 338 -35.58 -44.42 -28.68
N ILE A 339 -35.49 -43.29 -27.95
CA ILE A 339 -36.55 -42.84 -27.05
C ILE A 339 -37.61 -42.08 -27.87
N THR A 340 -38.81 -42.62 -27.89
CA THR A 340 -39.91 -42.05 -28.67
C THR A 340 -40.88 -41.22 -27.82
N GLU A 341 -40.83 -41.30 -26.50
CA GLU A 341 -41.71 -40.60 -25.57
C GLU A 341 -41.34 -39.10 -25.46
N PRO A 342 -42.25 -38.18 -25.89
CA PRO A 342 -41.95 -36.75 -25.91
C PRO A 342 -41.69 -36.13 -24.53
N SER A 343 -42.24 -36.69 -23.47
CA SER A 343 -42.02 -36.27 -22.08
C SER A 343 -40.60 -36.60 -21.62
N ALA A 344 -40.11 -37.78 -21.98
CA ALA A 344 -38.72 -38.19 -21.67
C ALA A 344 -37.69 -37.32 -22.42
N LEU A 345 -37.90 -37.05 -23.71
CA LEU A 345 -37.03 -36.15 -24.49
C LEU A 345 -36.99 -34.73 -23.91
N ARG A 346 -38.15 -34.19 -23.47
CA ARG A 346 -38.17 -32.87 -22.78
C ARG A 346 -37.43 -32.88 -21.46
N ALA A 347 -37.54 -33.97 -20.68
CA ALA A 347 -36.83 -34.12 -19.41
C ALA A 347 -35.30 -34.18 -19.62
N ILE A 348 -34.83 -34.99 -20.59
CA ILE A 348 -33.41 -35.10 -20.97
C ILE A 348 -32.87 -33.74 -21.40
N ALA A 349 -33.55 -33.04 -22.31
CA ALA A 349 -33.14 -31.71 -22.77
C ALA A 349 -33.11 -30.68 -21.63
N SER A 350 -34.03 -30.76 -20.66
CA SER A 350 -34.03 -29.89 -19.48
C SER A 350 -32.87 -30.19 -18.55
N ALA A 351 -32.60 -31.46 -18.28
CA ALA A 351 -31.44 -31.88 -17.46
C ALA A 351 -30.13 -31.49 -18.12
N HIS A 352 -30.01 -31.63 -19.43
CA HIS A 352 -28.83 -31.22 -20.19
C HIS A 352 -28.57 -29.70 -20.10
N ARG A 353 -29.63 -28.88 -20.19
CA ARG A 353 -29.51 -27.42 -19.95
C ARG A 353 -29.07 -27.09 -18.51
N GLY A 354 -29.55 -27.87 -17.52
CA GLY A 354 -29.13 -27.73 -16.12
C GLY A 354 -27.65 -28.04 -15.94
N ALA A 355 -27.20 -29.18 -16.44
CA ALA A 355 -25.79 -29.60 -16.38
C ALA A 355 -24.85 -28.57 -17.06
N ARG A 356 -25.25 -28.05 -18.21
CA ARG A 356 -24.48 -27.04 -18.94
C ARG A 356 -24.37 -25.72 -18.16
N ARG A 357 -25.46 -25.25 -17.52
CA ARG A 357 -25.38 -24.07 -16.63
C ARG A 357 -24.48 -24.29 -15.43
N ALA A 358 -24.52 -25.49 -14.85
CA ALA A 358 -23.63 -25.83 -13.74
C ALA A 358 -22.15 -25.87 -14.18
N ALA A 359 -21.86 -26.39 -15.37
CA ALA A 359 -20.51 -26.36 -15.95
C ALA A 359 -20.00 -24.93 -16.20
N GLU A 360 -20.86 -24.04 -16.70
CA GLU A 360 -20.54 -22.62 -16.87
C GLU A 360 -20.24 -21.92 -15.52
N LEU A 361 -21.02 -22.23 -14.48
CA LEU A 361 -20.79 -21.70 -13.14
C LEU A 361 -19.47 -22.21 -12.54
N THR A 362 -19.17 -23.48 -12.69
CA THR A 362 -17.92 -24.10 -12.23
C THR A 362 -16.72 -23.50 -12.96
N ALA A 363 -16.84 -23.24 -14.27
CA ALA A 363 -15.80 -22.57 -15.04
C ALA A 363 -15.54 -21.14 -14.55
N LYS A 364 -16.58 -20.39 -14.16
CA LYS A 364 -16.45 -19.05 -13.54
C LYS A 364 -15.80 -19.11 -12.16
N LEU A 365 -16.10 -20.11 -11.34
CA LEU A 365 -15.46 -20.35 -10.05
C LEU A 365 -13.96 -20.68 -10.20
N LEU A 366 -13.62 -21.52 -11.17
CA LEU A 366 -12.23 -21.85 -11.49
C LEU A 366 -11.42 -20.64 -11.96
N ALA A 367 -12.01 -19.77 -12.77
CA ALA A 367 -11.37 -18.54 -13.23
C ALA A 367 -11.04 -17.58 -12.06
N PHE A 368 -11.85 -17.58 -11.00
CA PHE A 368 -11.59 -16.81 -9.78
C PHE A 368 -10.49 -17.44 -8.91
N SER A 369 -10.49 -18.78 -8.77
CA SER A 369 -9.66 -19.56 -7.84
C SER A 369 -8.16 -19.51 -8.15
N ARG A 370 -7.75 -19.11 -9.36
CA ARG A 370 -6.38 -19.27 -9.83
C ARG A 370 -5.74 -17.94 -10.17
N ARG A 371 -4.50 -17.76 -9.75
CA ARG A 371 -3.51 -16.96 -10.48
C ARG A 371 -3.32 -17.62 -11.86
N GLN A 372 -4.27 -17.41 -12.79
CA GLN A 372 -4.00 -17.74 -14.18
C GLN A 372 -2.76 -16.95 -14.58
N THR A 373 -1.69 -17.64 -14.93
CA THR A 373 -0.53 -16.97 -15.51
C THR A 373 -1.02 -16.39 -16.84
N LEU A 374 -1.21 -15.07 -16.86
CA LEU A 374 -1.56 -14.37 -18.09
C LEU A 374 -0.44 -14.59 -19.11
N ARG A 375 -0.79 -14.67 -20.38
CA ARG A 375 0.15 -14.56 -21.51
C ARG A 375 -0.02 -13.17 -22.13
N PRO A 376 0.59 -12.11 -21.57
CA PRO A 376 0.49 -10.80 -22.14
C PRO A 376 1.13 -10.81 -23.52
N ALA A 377 0.36 -10.48 -24.52
CA ALA A 377 0.80 -10.31 -25.90
C ALA A 377 0.31 -8.94 -26.41
N PRO A 378 0.93 -8.38 -27.45
CA PRO A 378 0.40 -7.22 -28.11
C PRO A 378 -0.99 -7.51 -28.71
N VAL A 379 -2.02 -6.81 -28.24
CA VAL A 379 -3.41 -6.97 -28.66
C VAL A 379 -3.84 -5.75 -29.45
N ASN A 380 -4.33 -5.97 -30.66
CA ASN A 380 -5.02 -4.96 -31.45
C ASN A 380 -6.46 -4.82 -30.91
N VAL A 381 -6.67 -3.82 -30.04
CA VAL A 381 -7.96 -3.61 -29.35
C VAL A 381 -9.09 -3.27 -30.35
N PRO A 382 -8.93 -2.41 -31.36
CA PRO A 382 -9.95 -2.18 -32.38
C PRO A 382 -10.40 -3.45 -33.10
N ALA A 383 -9.45 -4.28 -33.56
CA ALA A 383 -9.77 -5.54 -34.22
C ALA A 383 -10.49 -6.56 -33.31
N LEU A 384 -10.06 -6.63 -32.04
CA LEU A 384 -10.74 -7.44 -31.04
C LEU A 384 -12.18 -6.97 -30.81
N LEU A 385 -12.39 -5.67 -30.60
CA LEU A 385 -13.72 -5.11 -30.37
C LEU A 385 -14.64 -5.31 -31.58
N ALA A 386 -14.13 -5.16 -32.81
CA ALA A 386 -14.90 -5.41 -34.03
C ALA A 386 -15.39 -6.88 -34.11
N SER A 387 -14.51 -7.85 -33.81
CA SER A 387 -14.88 -9.28 -33.79
C SER A 387 -15.82 -9.64 -32.64
N PHE A 388 -15.79 -8.87 -31.54
CA PHE A 388 -16.56 -9.12 -30.32
C PHE A 388 -17.96 -8.50 -30.35
N CYS A 389 -18.21 -7.50 -31.22
CA CYS A 389 -19.49 -6.81 -31.33
C CYS A 389 -20.67 -7.74 -31.61
N ASP A 390 -20.51 -8.71 -32.52
CA ASP A 390 -21.58 -9.66 -32.86
C ASP A 390 -21.95 -10.56 -31.67
N LEU A 391 -20.96 -10.94 -30.88
CA LEU A 391 -21.18 -11.73 -29.65
C LEU A 391 -21.91 -10.91 -28.59
N LEU A 392 -21.52 -9.65 -28.40
CA LEU A 392 -22.18 -8.74 -27.47
C LEU A 392 -23.63 -8.48 -27.83
N ALA A 393 -23.94 -8.19 -29.10
CA ALA A 393 -25.30 -7.96 -29.58
C ALA A 393 -26.22 -9.16 -29.31
N ARG A 394 -25.73 -10.38 -29.53
CA ARG A 394 -26.47 -11.62 -29.24
C ARG A 394 -26.67 -11.86 -27.73
N THR A 395 -25.67 -11.47 -26.91
CA THR A 395 -25.69 -11.73 -25.46
C THR A 395 -26.56 -10.73 -24.70
N LEU A 396 -26.63 -9.49 -25.17
CA LEU A 396 -27.36 -8.41 -24.51
C LEU A 396 -28.81 -8.34 -24.90
N GLY A 397 -29.16 -8.87 -26.10
CA GLY A 397 -30.54 -8.86 -26.61
C GLY A 397 -30.94 -7.55 -27.30
N ALA A 398 -32.09 -7.56 -27.97
CA ALA A 398 -32.54 -6.45 -28.84
C ALA A 398 -32.87 -5.13 -28.08
N GLY A 399 -32.99 -5.16 -26.79
CA GLY A 399 -33.35 -3.99 -25.97
C GLY A 399 -32.19 -3.05 -25.64
N ILE A 400 -30.93 -3.45 -25.93
CA ILE A 400 -29.73 -2.67 -25.57
C ILE A 400 -28.97 -2.32 -26.86
N GLU A 401 -28.79 -1.00 -27.08
CA GLU A 401 -27.98 -0.49 -28.19
C GLU A 401 -26.50 -0.55 -27.83
N VAL A 402 -25.72 -1.31 -28.61
CA VAL A 402 -24.26 -1.40 -28.43
C VAL A 402 -23.55 -0.46 -29.37
N ARG A 403 -22.74 0.44 -28.84
CA ARG A 403 -21.93 1.39 -29.61
C ARG A 403 -20.46 1.19 -29.28
N VAL A 404 -19.62 0.96 -30.29
CA VAL A 404 -18.18 0.82 -30.14
C VAL A 404 -17.47 1.99 -30.81
N ARG A 405 -16.52 2.58 -30.13
CA ARG A 405 -15.67 3.67 -30.60
C ARG A 405 -14.21 3.33 -30.33
N ALA A 406 -13.47 3.10 -31.36
CA ALA A 406 -12.02 2.88 -31.29
C ALA A 406 -11.37 3.45 -32.54
N ASP A 407 -10.22 4.09 -32.38
CA ASP A 407 -9.41 4.58 -33.51
C ASP A 407 -8.58 3.40 -34.05
N ASP A 408 -8.55 3.23 -35.38
CA ASP A 408 -7.73 2.19 -36.02
C ASP A 408 -6.21 2.39 -35.80
N ALA A 409 -5.79 3.62 -35.47
CA ALA A 409 -4.42 3.98 -35.16
C ALA A 409 -4.03 3.76 -33.68
N LEU A 410 -4.93 3.17 -32.87
CA LEU A 410 -4.69 2.92 -31.43
C LEU A 410 -3.45 2.04 -31.22
N ALA A 411 -2.66 2.36 -30.21
CA ALA A 411 -1.51 1.56 -29.82
C ALA A 411 -1.92 0.12 -29.41
N MET A 412 -1.02 -0.84 -29.60
CA MET A 412 -1.24 -2.22 -29.14
C MET A 412 -1.24 -2.28 -27.63
N ALA A 413 -2.28 -2.83 -27.01
CA ALA A 413 -2.33 -3.08 -25.59
C ALA A 413 -1.55 -4.36 -25.22
N LEU A 414 -0.77 -4.34 -24.13
CA LEU A 414 -0.11 -5.54 -23.61
C LEU A 414 -1.07 -6.27 -22.69
N ALA A 415 -1.75 -7.32 -23.19
CA ALA A 415 -2.75 -8.05 -22.44
C ALA A 415 -2.91 -9.50 -22.97
N ASP A 416 -3.59 -10.35 -22.19
CA ASP A 416 -4.11 -11.63 -22.67
C ASP A 416 -5.46 -11.39 -23.35
N ALA A 417 -5.54 -11.65 -24.68
CA ALA A 417 -6.71 -11.36 -25.48
C ALA A 417 -7.96 -12.10 -24.97
N GLY A 418 -7.86 -13.37 -24.59
CA GLY A 418 -9.01 -14.17 -24.11
C GLY A 418 -9.51 -13.69 -22.74
N GLN A 419 -8.61 -13.22 -21.88
CA GLN A 419 -9.00 -12.64 -20.60
C GLN A 419 -9.60 -11.24 -20.77
N LEU A 420 -9.13 -10.45 -21.72
CA LEU A 420 -9.72 -9.17 -22.08
C LEU A 420 -11.16 -9.35 -22.60
N GLU A 421 -11.39 -10.32 -23.49
CA GLU A 421 -12.75 -10.67 -23.94
C GLU A 421 -13.65 -11.08 -22.78
N THR A 422 -13.12 -11.89 -21.84
CA THR A 422 -13.86 -12.32 -20.65
C THR A 422 -14.19 -11.12 -19.74
N ALA A 423 -13.27 -10.19 -19.56
CA ALA A 423 -13.48 -8.98 -18.78
C ALA A 423 -14.57 -8.08 -19.41
N LEU A 424 -14.49 -7.86 -20.72
CA LEU A 424 -15.50 -7.10 -21.48
C LEU A 424 -16.87 -7.75 -21.42
N LEU A 425 -16.96 -9.08 -21.52
CA LEU A 425 -18.22 -9.82 -21.40
C LEU A 425 -18.84 -9.66 -20.00
N ASN A 426 -18.02 -9.73 -18.94
CA ASN A 426 -18.49 -9.52 -17.57
C ASN A 426 -19.03 -8.10 -17.36
N LEU A 427 -18.37 -7.09 -17.92
CA LEU A 427 -18.83 -5.71 -17.87
C LEU A 427 -20.16 -5.54 -18.64
N ALA A 428 -20.25 -6.11 -19.84
CA ALA A 428 -21.45 -6.04 -20.66
C ALA A 428 -22.66 -6.75 -20.01
N VAL A 429 -22.45 -7.91 -19.39
CA VAL A 429 -23.52 -8.62 -18.65
C VAL A 429 -23.98 -7.81 -17.44
N ASN A 430 -23.06 -7.19 -16.70
CA ASN A 430 -23.40 -6.32 -15.57
C ASN A 430 -24.20 -5.08 -16.05
N ALA A 431 -23.80 -4.47 -17.15
CA ALA A 431 -24.52 -3.37 -17.77
C ALA A 431 -25.95 -3.79 -18.18
N ARG A 432 -26.13 -4.96 -18.84
CA ARG A 432 -27.44 -5.50 -19.17
C ARG A 432 -28.33 -5.65 -17.93
N ASP A 433 -27.78 -6.23 -16.89
CA ASP A 433 -28.54 -6.48 -15.65
C ASP A 433 -28.92 -5.17 -14.93
N ALA A 434 -28.16 -4.08 -15.16
CA ALA A 434 -28.47 -2.72 -14.68
C ALA A 434 -29.49 -1.98 -15.57
N MET A 435 -29.80 -2.51 -16.77
CA MET A 435 -30.71 -1.91 -17.76
C MET A 435 -31.91 -2.83 -18.08
N PRO A 436 -32.76 -3.18 -17.12
CA PRO A 436 -33.87 -4.14 -17.33
C PRO A 436 -34.91 -3.65 -18.35
N ASN A 437 -35.01 -2.33 -18.55
CA ASN A 437 -35.94 -1.71 -19.48
C ASN A 437 -35.29 -1.32 -20.83
N GLY A 438 -34.07 -1.80 -21.08
CA GLY A 438 -33.27 -1.39 -22.23
C GLY A 438 -32.42 -0.18 -21.95
N GLY A 439 -31.54 0.19 -22.90
CA GLY A 439 -30.63 1.31 -22.77
C GLY A 439 -29.50 1.28 -23.81
N ALA A 440 -28.39 1.96 -23.51
CA ALA A 440 -27.21 1.99 -24.37
C ALA A 440 -25.96 1.51 -23.60
N LEU A 441 -25.17 0.67 -24.27
CA LEU A 441 -23.82 0.28 -23.84
C LEU A 441 -22.81 0.87 -24.81
N VAL A 442 -21.93 1.75 -24.31
CA VAL A 442 -20.86 2.38 -25.09
C VAL A 442 -19.52 1.80 -24.66
N ILE A 443 -18.78 1.27 -25.62
CA ILE A 443 -17.40 0.81 -25.42
C ILE A 443 -16.47 1.74 -26.19
N GLU A 444 -15.56 2.41 -25.50
CA GLU A 444 -14.62 3.35 -26.09
C GLU A 444 -13.18 2.91 -25.78
N ALA A 445 -12.31 2.95 -26.79
CA ALA A 445 -10.89 2.70 -26.62
C ALA A 445 -10.08 3.90 -27.13
N VAL A 446 -9.19 4.43 -26.25
CA VAL A 446 -8.34 5.59 -26.55
C VAL A 446 -6.95 5.44 -25.93
N ASP A 447 -5.93 6.02 -26.57
CA ASP A 447 -4.61 6.19 -25.99
C ASP A 447 -4.63 7.32 -24.97
N VAL A 448 -4.04 7.08 -23.79
CA VAL A 448 -3.97 8.06 -22.71
C VAL A 448 -2.55 8.13 -22.17
N ASP A 449 -2.03 9.36 -22.12
CA ASP A 449 -0.76 9.68 -21.46
C ASP A 449 -1.05 10.29 -20.09
N LEU A 450 -0.86 9.52 -19.04
CA LEU A 450 -1.04 9.95 -17.67
C LEU A 450 0.24 10.64 -17.19
N LYS A 451 0.24 11.96 -17.12
CA LYS A 451 1.38 12.79 -16.67
C LYS A 451 1.59 12.73 -15.15
N GLN A 452 0.58 12.36 -14.42
CA GLN A 452 0.58 12.21 -12.95
C GLN A 452 -0.19 10.96 -12.57
N ASN A 453 0.13 10.42 -11.39
CA ASN A 453 -0.61 9.30 -10.85
C ASN A 453 -2.08 9.67 -10.61
N LEU A 454 -3.02 8.84 -11.07
CA LEU A 454 -4.46 9.01 -10.87
C LEU A 454 -4.94 8.06 -9.76
N GLY A 455 -5.67 8.60 -8.77
CA GLY A 455 -6.19 7.83 -7.63
C GLY A 455 -5.34 7.95 -6.37
N VAL A 456 -5.75 7.29 -5.30
CA VAL A 456 -5.13 7.33 -3.97
C VAL A 456 -4.91 5.90 -3.45
N GLY A 457 -3.72 5.61 -2.94
CA GLY A 457 -3.42 4.34 -2.26
C GLY A 457 -3.25 3.13 -3.17
N ALA A 458 -3.93 2.02 -2.85
CA ALA A 458 -3.82 0.75 -3.59
C ALA A 458 -4.41 0.81 -5.00
N ASP A 459 -5.26 1.80 -5.26
CA ASP A 459 -5.97 2.01 -6.52
C ASP A 459 -5.34 3.11 -7.40
N GLU A 460 -4.10 3.45 -7.15
CA GLU A 460 -3.36 4.45 -7.91
C GLU A 460 -2.94 3.92 -9.28
N VAL A 461 -3.35 4.63 -10.36
CA VAL A 461 -2.81 4.42 -11.71
C VAL A 461 -1.52 5.20 -11.82
N ARG A 462 -0.40 4.53 -12.05
CA ARG A 462 0.90 5.20 -12.20
C ARG A 462 0.95 6.04 -13.47
N ALA A 463 1.72 7.13 -13.43
CA ALA A 463 2.04 7.90 -14.63
C ALA A 463 2.65 6.99 -15.71
N GLY A 464 2.22 7.16 -16.96
CA GLY A 464 2.66 6.33 -18.09
C GLY A 464 1.69 6.35 -19.27
N HIS A 465 2.05 5.63 -20.33
CA HIS A 465 1.22 5.49 -21.51
C HIS A 465 0.35 4.22 -21.43
N TYR A 466 -0.95 4.39 -21.62
CA TYR A 466 -1.95 3.34 -21.52
C TYR A 466 -2.95 3.36 -22.67
N VAL A 467 -3.47 2.19 -23.03
CA VAL A 467 -4.74 2.08 -23.75
C VAL A 467 -5.84 2.04 -22.68
N ARG A 468 -6.73 3.04 -22.69
CA ARG A 468 -7.91 3.07 -21.83
C ARG A 468 -9.11 2.50 -22.58
N LEU A 469 -9.73 1.46 -22.04
CA LEU A 469 -11.00 0.91 -22.45
C LEU A 469 -12.08 1.38 -21.46
N SER A 470 -13.04 2.15 -21.92
CA SER A 470 -14.17 2.63 -21.11
C SER A 470 -15.42 1.87 -21.52
N VAL A 471 -16.09 1.24 -20.56
CA VAL A 471 -17.39 0.58 -20.76
C VAL A 471 -18.42 1.36 -19.97
N SER A 472 -19.35 2.01 -20.66
CA SER A 472 -20.37 2.89 -20.08
C SER A 472 -21.77 2.37 -20.38
N ASP A 473 -22.61 2.27 -19.35
CA ASP A 473 -24.01 1.94 -19.44
C ASP A 473 -24.92 3.09 -18.98
N THR A 474 -26.17 3.09 -19.44
CA THR A 474 -27.21 4.03 -19.01
C THR A 474 -28.18 3.38 -18.00
N GLY A 475 -27.66 2.52 -17.15
CA GLY A 475 -28.46 1.74 -16.20
C GLY A 475 -28.77 2.45 -14.88
N SER A 476 -29.12 1.67 -13.87
CA SER A 476 -29.52 2.19 -12.55
C SER A 476 -28.42 2.89 -11.76
N GLY A 477 -27.15 2.73 -12.14
CA GLY A 477 -26.01 3.26 -11.38
C GLY A 477 -25.82 2.63 -10.00
N MET A 478 -24.85 3.16 -9.25
CA MET A 478 -24.46 2.68 -7.92
C MET A 478 -24.35 3.85 -6.90
N SER A 479 -24.74 3.59 -5.64
CA SER A 479 -24.47 4.50 -4.53
C SER A 479 -22.97 4.48 -4.16
N ARG A 480 -22.50 5.48 -3.40
CA ARG A 480 -21.09 5.55 -2.95
C ARG A 480 -20.68 4.33 -2.14
N ASP A 481 -21.56 3.83 -1.27
CA ASP A 481 -21.28 2.66 -0.43
C ASP A 481 -21.19 1.36 -1.27
N VAL A 482 -22.02 1.22 -2.30
CA VAL A 482 -21.95 0.11 -3.26
C VAL A 482 -20.68 0.20 -4.11
N MET A 483 -20.34 1.40 -4.57
CA MET A 483 -19.16 1.64 -5.40
C MET A 483 -17.85 1.31 -4.66
N ALA A 484 -17.76 1.65 -3.37
CA ALA A 484 -16.61 1.33 -2.52
C ALA A 484 -16.36 -0.17 -2.38
N ARG A 485 -17.41 -1.00 -2.48
CA ARG A 485 -17.38 -2.47 -2.33
C ARG A 485 -17.53 -3.23 -3.65
N ALA A 486 -17.70 -2.53 -4.76
CA ALA A 486 -18.07 -3.13 -6.05
C ALA A 486 -17.05 -4.17 -6.56
N PHE A 487 -15.77 -4.03 -6.17
CA PHE A 487 -14.70 -4.98 -6.53
C PHE A 487 -14.43 -6.06 -5.48
N GLU A 488 -15.14 -6.05 -4.32
CA GLU A 488 -15.04 -7.11 -3.32
C GLU A 488 -15.59 -8.43 -3.89
N PRO A 489 -14.88 -9.55 -3.74
CA PRO A 489 -15.38 -10.85 -4.16
C PRO A 489 -16.68 -11.21 -3.44
N PHE A 490 -17.62 -11.80 -4.19
CA PHE A 490 -18.97 -12.21 -3.73
C PHE A 490 -19.90 -11.05 -3.34
N PHE A 491 -19.48 -9.81 -3.41
CA PHE A 491 -20.36 -8.68 -3.18
C PHE A 491 -21.35 -8.53 -4.34
N THR A 492 -22.64 -8.49 -4.02
CA THR A 492 -23.72 -8.30 -5.00
C THR A 492 -24.91 -7.60 -4.36
N THR A 493 -25.54 -6.72 -5.13
CA THR A 493 -26.81 -6.08 -4.77
C THR A 493 -28.03 -6.81 -5.36
N LYS A 494 -27.79 -7.88 -6.13
CA LYS A 494 -28.83 -8.69 -6.77
C LYS A 494 -29.41 -9.70 -5.78
N GLU A 495 -30.65 -10.12 -6.01
CA GLU A 495 -31.32 -11.17 -5.22
C GLU A 495 -30.50 -12.47 -5.19
N VAL A 496 -30.62 -13.21 -4.09
CA VAL A 496 -29.94 -14.49 -3.89
C VAL A 496 -30.16 -15.43 -5.08
N GLY A 497 -29.09 -15.87 -5.72
CA GLY A 497 -29.09 -16.74 -6.89
C GLY A 497 -29.13 -16.05 -8.26
N LYS A 498 -29.30 -14.70 -8.33
CA LYS A 498 -29.27 -13.94 -9.59
C LYS A 498 -27.93 -13.25 -9.87
N GLY A 499 -27.02 -13.21 -8.91
CA GLY A 499 -25.69 -12.64 -9.08
C GLY A 499 -24.63 -13.43 -8.31
N SER A 500 -23.50 -13.74 -8.96
CA SER A 500 -22.36 -14.44 -8.31
C SER A 500 -21.48 -13.51 -7.48
N GLY A 501 -21.57 -12.18 -7.67
CA GLY A 501 -20.68 -11.20 -7.07
C GLY A 501 -19.21 -11.31 -7.51
N LEU A 502 -18.90 -12.07 -8.56
CA LEU A 502 -17.53 -12.32 -9.02
C LEU A 502 -17.15 -11.53 -10.27
N GLY A 503 -18.11 -10.95 -11.00
CA GLY A 503 -17.86 -10.33 -12.30
C GLY A 503 -16.87 -9.16 -12.23
N LEU A 504 -17.10 -8.19 -11.34
CA LEU A 504 -16.23 -7.01 -11.18
C LEU A 504 -14.90 -7.34 -10.50
N SER A 505 -14.89 -8.26 -9.54
CA SER A 505 -13.64 -8.72 -8.91
C SER A 505 -12.72 -9.46 -9.90
N MET A 506 -13.25 -10.17 -10.89
CA MET A 506 -12.48 -10.77 -11.98
C MET A 506 -11.88 -9.71 -12.91
N VAL A 507 -12.63 -8.65 -13.23
CA VAL A 507 -12.12 -7.51 -14.03
C VAL A 507 -10.97 -6.82 -13.29
N TYR A 508 -11.12 -6.60 -11.99
CA TYR A 508 -10.07 -6.04 -11.14
C TYR A 508 -8.82 -6.91 -11.12
N GLY A 509 -8.99 -8.23 -10.92
CA GLY A 509 -7.89 -9.19 -10.93
C GLY A 509 -7.14 -9.23 -12.25
N PHE A 510 -7.86 -9.25 -13.38
CA PHE A 510 -7.28 -9.18 -14.72
C PHE A 510 -6.48 -7.90 -14.94
N ALA A 511 -7.03 -6.73 -14.56
CA ALA A 511 -6.34 -5.45 -14.69
C ALA A 511 -5.01 -5.44 -13.93
N LYS A 512 -5.02 -5.85 -12.66
CA LYS A 512 -3.82 -5.89 -11.81
C LYS A 512 -2.77 -6.89 -12.31
N GLN A 513 -3.18 -8.07 -12.78
CA GLN A 513 -2.27 -9.08 -13.36
C GLN A 513 -1.68 -8.63 -14.70
N SER A 514 -2.38 -7.79 -15.46
CA SER A 514 -1.89 -7.18 -16.71
C SER A 514 -1.00 -5.95 -16.47
N ALA A 515 -0.56 -5.70 -15.24
CA ALA A 515 0.14 -4.47 -14.83
C ALA A 515 -0.66 -3.19 -15.19
N GLY A 516 -1.97 -3.33 -15.30
CA GLY A 516 -2.93 -2.27 -15.59
C GLY A 516 -3.72 -1.84 -14.37
N HIS A 517 -4.79 -1.09 -14.61
CA HIS A 517 -5.64 -0.57 -13.56
C HIS A 517 -7.11 -0.50 -13.99
N VAL A 518 -8.03 -0.44 -13.00
CA VAL A 518 -9.46 -0.25 -13.24
C VAL A 518 -10.00 0.84 -12.33
N THR A 519 -10.84 1.72 -12.89
CA THR A 519 -11.58 2.73 -12.12
C THR A 519 -13.07 2.62 -12.42
N VAL A 520 -13.91 3.00 -11.45
CA VAL A 520 -15.36 3.04 -11.58
C VAL A 520 -15.85 4.46 -11.32
N TYR A 521 -16.74 4.93 -12.18
CA TYR A 521 -17.53 6.13 -11.97
C TYR A 521 -19.01 5.76 -12.12
N SER A 522 -19.85 6.12 -11.17
CA SER A 522 -21.26 5.78 -11.22
C SER A 522 -22.11 6.82 -10.50
N GLU A 523 -23.26 7.15 -11.09
CA GLU A 523 -24.29 8.00 -10.49
C GLU A 523 -25.63 7.28 -10.50
N LEU A 524 -26.30 7.29 -9.34
CA LEU A 524 -27.58 6.60 -9.16
C LEU A 524 -28.64 7.16 -10.13
N GLY A 525 -29.25 6.28 -10.93
CA GLY A 525 -30.27 6.65 -11.94
C GLY A 525 -29.72 7.21 -13.25
N VAL A 526 -28.40 7.36 -13.39
CA VAL A 526 -27.75 7.88 -14.62
C VAL A 526 -27.02 6.77 -15.38
N GLY A 527 -26.24 5.94 -14.65
CA GLY A 527 -25.49 4.81 -15.21
C GLY A 527 -24.13 4.62 -14.57
N THR A 528 -23.34 3.72 -15.18
CA THR A 528 -22.00 3.36 -14.71
C THR A 528 -20.99 3.40 -15.85
N THR A 529 -19.80 3.92 -15.57
CA THR A 529 -18.61 3.86 -16.44
C THR A 529 -17.48 3.17 -15.73
N ILE A 530 -16.96 2.09 -16.32
CA ILE A 530 -15.80 1.37 -15.84
C ILE A 530 -14.66 1.58 -16.84
N ASN A 531 -13.53 2.15 -16.36
CA ASN A 531 -12.35 2.37 -17.17
C ASN A 531 -11.28 1.32 -16.83
N LEU A 532 -10.81 0.63 -17.84
CA LEU A 532 -9.72 -0.33 -17.77
C LEU A 532 -8.50 0.27 -18.46
N PHE A 533 -7.39 0.42 -17.73
CA PHE A 533 -6.12 0.94 -18.24
C PHE A 533 -5.17 -0.23 -18.46
N LEU A 534 -4.73 -0.44 -19.70
CA LEU A 534 -3.80 -1.49 -20.07
C LEU A 534 -2.50 -0.86 -20.57
N PRO A 535 -1.31 -1.34 -20.18
CA PRO A 535 -0.05 -0.80 -20.64
C PRO A 535 0.11 -1.03 -22.15
N ILE A 536 0.79 -0.09 -22.82
CA ILE A 536 1.09 -0.19 -24.24
C ILE A 536 2.23 -1.20 -24.45
N ALA A 537 2.10 -2.05 -25.47
CA ALA A 537 3.15 -2.99 -25.85
C ALA A 537 4.33 -2.24 -26.49
N SER A 538 5.54 -2.44 -25.96
CA SER A 538 6.77 -1.90 -26.55
C SER A 538 7.13 -2.70 -27.80
N ALA A 539 6.92 -2.08 -28.97
CA ALA A 539 7.32 -2.51 -30.33
C ALA A 539 7.14 -3.99 -30.75
N ALA A 540 6.29 -4.16 -31.72
CA ALA A 540 6.20 -5.11 -32.83
C ALA A 540 6.71 -6.55 -32.69
N ARG A 541 5.76 -7.48 -32.55
CA ARG A 541 5.76 -8.77 -33.23
C ARG A 541 4.34 -9.02 -33.76
N GLU A 542 4.19 -9.14 -35.07
CA GLU A 542 2.90 -9.45 -35.69
C GLU A 542 2.35 -10.80 -35.15
N PRO A 543 1.06 -10.86 -34.80
CA PRO A 543 0.47 -12.12 -34.39
C PRO A 543 0.21 -13.01 -35.62
N VAL A 544 0.76 -14.21 -35.58
CA VAL A 544 0.40 -15.27 -36.53
C VAL A 544 -1.02 -15.72 -36.23
N ALA A 545 -1.94 -15.43 -37.14
CA ALA A 545 -3.33 -15.88 -37.07
C ALA A 545 -3.41 -17.39 -37.31
N GLU A 546 -3.72 -18.18 -36.28
CA GLU A 546 -4.12 -19.57 -36.45
C GLU A 546 -5.54 -19.64 -37.04
N LYS A 547 -5.62 -20.17 -38.26
CA LYS A 547 -6.88 -20.50 -38.93
C LYS A 547 -7.52 -21.72 -38.27
N VAL A 548 -8.62 -21.51 -37.58
CA VAL A 548 -9.50 -22.59 -37.12
C VAL A 548 -10.27 -23.13 -38.30
N THR A 549 -9.92 -24.30 -38.77
CA THR A 549 -10.67 -25.01 -39.82
C THR A 549 -11.78 -25.82 -39.16
N VAL A 550 -13.02 -25.42 -39.41
CA VAL A 550 -14.21 -26.20 -38.98
C VAL A 550 -14.47 -27.31 -39.99
N LEU A 551 -14.13 -28.56 -39.65
CA LEU A 551 -14.57 -29.75 -40.37
C LEU A 551 -15.73 -30.40 -39.62
N ARG A 552 -16.90 -30.36 -40.23
CA ARG A 552 -18.10 -31.11 -39.82
C ARG A 552 -18.13 -32.44 -40.58
N GLU A 553 -17.67 -33.55 -39.97
CA GLU A 553 -18.03 -34.90 -40.32
C GLU A 553 -17.90 -35.82 -39.11
N VAL A 554 -18.92 -36.65 -38.86
CA VAL A 554 -18.90 -37.67 -37.80
C VAL A 554 -18.01 -38.81 -38.28
N VAL A 555 -16.78 -38.83 -37.81
CA VAL A 555 -15.75 -39.78 -38.24
C VAL A 555 -15.74 -40.98 -37.28
N ARG A 556 -16.09 -42.15 -37.77
CA ARG A 556 -15.92 -43.45 -37.09
C ARG A 556 -14.45 -43.88 -37.17
N GLY A 557 -13.93 -44.52 -36.11
CA GLY A 557 -12.59 -45.06 -36.01
C GLY A 557 -12.56 -46.59 -35.80
N SER A 558 -11.45 -47.19 -36.08
CA SER A 558 -11.22 -48.64 -35.86
C SER A 558 -9.97 -48.90 -34.99
N GLU A 559 -9.31 -47.85 -34.56
CA GLU A 559 -8.05 -47.93 -33.82
C GLU A 559 -8.30 -48.38 -32.36
N THR A 560 -7.26 -48.92 -31.73
CA THR A 560 -7.28 -49.39 -30.35
C THR A 560 -6.78 -48.30 -29.42
N ILE A 561 -7.61 -47.99 -28.42
CA ILE A 561 -7.36 -46.88 -27.45
C ILE A 561 -7.23 -47.42 -26.03
N LEU A 562 -6.22 -47.03 -25.31
CA LEU A 562 -6.10 -47.24 -23.85
C LEU A 562 -6.62 -45.99 -23.10
N VAL A 563 -7.69 -46.15 -22.33
CA VAL A 563 -8.21 -45.11 -21.48
C VAL A 563 -7.64 -45.28 -20.06
N VAL A 564 -7.09 -44.21 -19.48
CA VAL A 564 -6.60 -44.21 -18.11
C VAL A 564 -7.32 -43.12 -17.33
N GLU A 565 -8.15 -43.52 -16.41
CA GLU A 565 -9.01 -42.66 -15.57
C GLU A 565 -9.25 -43.37 -14.24
N ASP A 566 -9.08 -42.67 -13.13
CA ASP A 566 -9.25 -43.25 -11.79
C ASP A 566 -10.69 -43.18 -11.29
N ASP A 567 -11.50 -42.26 -11.81
CA ASP A 567 -12.93 -42.17 -11.57
C ASP A 567 -13.67 -43.17 -12.50
N LEU A 568 -14.29 -44.19 -11.90
CA LEU A 568 -14.94 -45.25 -12.65
C LEU A 568 -16.18 -44.78 -13.43
N ASP A 569 -16.89 -43.76 -12.97
CA ASP A 569 -18.06 -43.23 -13.63
C ASP A 569 -17.65 -42.42 -14.87
N VAL A 570 -16.59 -41.58 -14.75
CA VAL A 570 -16.00 -40.88 -15.89
C VAL A 570 -15.39 -41.85 -16.91
N LEU A 571 -14.71 -42.90 -16.44
CA LEU A 571 -14.19 -43.98 -17.27
C LEU A 571 -15.29 -44.65 -18.07
N SER A 572 -16.44 -44.96 -17.45
CA SER A 572 -17.55 -45.63 -18.11
C SER A 572 -18.15 -44.79 -19.25
N VAL A 573 -18.27 -43.49 -19.04
CA VAL A 573 -18.75 -42.55 -20.08
C VAL A 573 -17.77 -42.45 -21.23
N ALA A 574 -16.47 -42.36 -20.95
CA ALA A 574 -15.42 -42.32 -21.98
C ALA A 574 -15.45 -43.60 -22.84
N VAL A 575 -15.56 -44.78 -22.21
CA VAL A 575 -15.68 -46.09 -22.89
C VAL A 575 -16.90 -46.15 -23.80
N ALA A 576 -18.08 -45.71 -23.28
CA ALA A 576 -19.31 -45.67 -24.03
C ALA A 576 -19.25 -44.75 -25.26
N PHE A 577 -18.66 -43.56 -25.12
CA PHE A 577 -18.45 -42.63 -26.23
C PHE A 577 -17.53 -43.25 -27.31
N LEU A 578 -16.37 -43.78 -26.90
CA LEU A 578 -15.39 -44.37 -27.80
C LEU A 578 -15.99 -45.60 -28.52
N GLY A 579 -16.70 -46.48 -27.80
CA GLY A 579 -17.37 -47.61 -28.38
C GLY A 579 -18.41 -47.20 -29.40
N SER A 580 -19.21 -46.15 -29.13
CA SER A 580 -20.22 -45.59 -30.07
C SER A 580 -19.57 -44.98 -31.35
N LEU A 581 -18.33 -44.56 -31.26
CA LEU A 581 -17.51 -44.06 -32.38
C LEU A 581 -16.76 -45.17 -33.16
N GLY A 582 -16.85 -46.46 -32.70
CA GLY A 582 -16.30 -47.62 -33.39
C GLY A 582 -14.87 -48.00 -32.92
N TYR A 583 -14.30 -47.35 -31.90
CA TYR A 583 -12.97 -47.67 -31.38
C TYR A 583 -12.99 -48.92 -30.50
N GLN A 584 -11.88 -49.68 -30.52
CA GLN A 584 -11.61 -50.72 -29.52
C GLN A 584 -10.99 -50.10 -28.28
N VAL A 585 -11.52 -50.42 -27.08
CA VAL A 585 -11.17 -49.72 -25.86
C VAL A 585 -10.63 -50.70 -24.81
N PHE A 586 -9.41 -50.44 -24.31
CA PHE A 586 -8.88 -51.02 -23.10
C PHE A 586 -8.88 -49.98 -21.99
N THR A 587 -9.07 -50.43 -20.76
CA THR A 587 -9.21 -49.53 -19.58
C THR A 587 -8.12 -49.83 -18.56
N ALA A 588 -7.67 -48.76 -17.86
CA ALA A 588 -6.80 -48.84 -16.71
C ALA A 588 -7.13 -47.74 -15.74
N THR A 589 -6.91 -47.97 -14.43
CA THR A 589 -7.17 -46.99 -13.35
C THR A 589 -5.87 -46.53 -12.66
N SER A 590 -4.73 -47.00 -13.15
CA SER A 590 -3.40 -46.65 -12.58
C SER A 590 -2.31 -46.92 -13.60
N ARG A 591 -1.11 -46.35 -13.34
CA ARG A 591 0.10 -46.59 -14.14
C ARG A 591 0.42 -48.08 -14.26
N ARG A 592 0.32 -48.84 -13.16
CA ARG A 592 0.60 -50.28 -13.11
C ARG A 592 -0.32 -51.06 -14.04
N THR A 593 -1.60 -50.80 -14.01
CA THR A 593 -2.59 -51.46 -14.85
C THR A 593 -2.45 -51.03 -16.33
N ALA A 594 -2.12 -49.77 -16.58
CA ALA A 594 -1.88 -49.23 -17.91
C ALA A 594 -0.67 -49.91 -18.57
N LEU A 595 0.46 -50.08 -17.86
CA LEU A 595 1.66 -50.78 -18.30
C LEU A 595 1.37 -52.28 -18.60
N ALA A 596 0.58 -52.93 -17.74
CA ALA A 596 0.19 -54.34 -17.97
C ALA A 596 -0.68 -54.45 -19.21
N ARG A 597 -1.61 -53.57 -19.45
CA ARG A 597 -2.47 -53.54 -20.66
C ARG A 597 -1.67 -53.32 -21.93
N LEU A 598 -0.75 -52.35 -21.93
CA LEU A 598 0.07 -52.04 -23.11
C LEU A 598 1.00 -53.24 -23.50
N ARG A 599 1.53 -53.97 -22.50
CA ARG A 599 2.33 -55.17 -22.75
C ARG A 599 1.54 -56.32 -23.32
N ALA A 600 0.27 -56.47 -22.87
CA ALA A 600 -0.62 -57.53 -23.37
C ALA A 600 -1.23 -57.19 -24.73
N HIS A 601 -1.34 -55.92 -25.09
CA HIS A 601 -2.01 -55.40 -26.27
C HIS A 601 -1.13 -54.37 -27.00
N PRO A 602 -0.12 -54.83 -27.76
CA PRO A 602 0.79 -53.94 -28.51
C PRO A 602 0.09 -53.15 -29.63
N GLU A 603 -1.12 -53.55 -30.02
CA GLU A 603 -1.97 -52.87 -31.00
C GLU A 603 -2.55 -51.54 -30.51
N ILE A 604 -2.40 -51.19 -29.24
CA ILE A 604 -2.86 -49.91 -28.68
C ILE A 604 -2.11 -48.75 -29.34
N ALA A 605 -2.84 -47.94 -30.11
CA ALA A 605 -2.30 -46.82 -30.87
C ALA A 605 -2.35 -45.47 -30.13
N VAL A 606 -3.34 -45.31 -29.27
CA VAL A 606 -3.60 -44.01 -28.57
C VAL A 606 -3.79 -44.25 -27.07
N LEU A 607 -3.19 -43.41 -26.26
CA LEU A 607 -3.48 -43.23 -24.84
C LEU A 607 -4.42 -42.04 -24.67
N PHE A 608 -5.57 -42.26 -24.06
CA PHE A 608 -6.45 -41.20 -23.57
C PHE A 608 -6.42 -41.20 -22.04
N THR A 609 -5.91 -40.12 -21.41
CA THR A 609 -5.68 -40.11 -19.96
C THR A 609 -6.05 -38.78 -19.34
N ASP A 610 -6.59 -38.82 -18.11
CA ASP A 610 -6.67 -37.59 -17.29
C ASP A 610 -5.25 -37.08 -16.99
N VAL A 611 -5.12 -35.75 -16.84
CA VAL A 611 -3.88 -35.10 -16.43
C VAL A 611 -3.62 -35.33 -14.94
N VAL A 612 -4.64 -35.27 -14.09
CA VAL A 612 -4.56 -35.46 -12.64
C VAL A 612 -5.26 -36.75 -12.26
N LEU A 613 -4.54 -37.66 -11.65
CA LEU A 613 -5.04 -38.93 -11.14
C LEU A 613 -4.77 -39.01 -9.63
N GLN A 614 -5.45 -39.93 -8.90
CA GLN A 614 -5.23 -40.08 -7.47
C GLN A 614 -3.82 -40.56 -7.11
N ARG A 615 -3.36 -40.31 -5.87
CA ARG A 615 -2.11 -40.76 -5.28
C ARG A 615 -0.83 -40.25 -5.93
N ASP A 616 -0.73 -38.97 -6.24
CA ASP A 616 0.45 -38.32 -6.85
C ASP A 616 0.83 -38.88 -8.26
N GLU A 617 -0.04 -39.64 -8.89
CA GLU A 617 0.11 -40.05 -10.28
C GLU A 617 -0.47 -38.99 -11.22
N THR A 618 0.26 -38.68 -12.29
CA THR A 618 -0.20 -37.74 -13.31
C THR A 618 -0.16 -38.39 -14.69
N GLY A 619 -1.13 -38.02 -15.55
CA GLY A 619 -1.17 -38.53 -16.94
C GLY A 619 0.14 -38.37 -17.68
N PRO A 620 0.89 -37.24 -17.59
CA PRO A 620 2.20 -37.08 -18.16
C PRO A 620 3.21 -38.11 -17.69
N LYS A 621 3.26 -38.45 -16.39
CA LYS A 621 4.18 -39.49 -15.86
C LYS A 621 3.79 -40.87 -16.37
N ILE A 622 2.50 -41.15 -16.54
CA ILE A 622 2.01 -42.40 -17.15
C ILE A 622 2.39 -42.44 -18.61
N ALA A 623 2.10 -41.41 -19.39
CA ALA A 623 2.44 -41.33 -20.80
C ALA A 623 3.96 -41.53 -21.06
N ALA A 624 4.81 -40.85 -20.26
CA ALA A 624 6.26 -41.02 -20.34
C ALA A 624 6.71 -42.47 -20.06
N SER A 625 6.05 -43.15 -19.11
CA SER A 625 6.33 -44.54 -18.78
C SER A 625 5.90 -45.52 -19.88
N LEU A 626 4.76 -45.27 -20.52
CA LEU A 626 4.24 -46.08 -21.64
C LEU A 626 5.03 -45.84 -22.92
N ARG A 627 5.45 -44.63 -23.23
CA ARG A 627 6.28 -44.29 -24.38
C ARG A 627 7.67 -44.95 -24.33
N LYS A 628 8.23 -45.27 -23.15
CA LYS A 628 9.44 -46.07 -23.01
C LYS A 628 9.28 -47.48 -23.56
N LEU A 629 8.06 -48.03 -23.52
CA LEU A 629 7.74 -49.36 -24.09
C LEU A 629 7.32 -49.26 -25.56
N GLN A 630 6.60 -48.22 -25.91
CA GLN A 630 6.06 -47.98 -27.26
C GLN A 630 6.26 -46.50 -27.65
N PRO A 631 7.39 -46.13 -28.25
CA PRO A 631 7.70 -44.74 -28.59
C PRO A 631 6.70 -44.05 -29.50
N GLN A 632 6.00 -44.80 -30.34
CA GLN A 632 4.99 -44.31 -31.29
C GLN A 632 3.62 -44.05 -30.66
N LEU A 633 3.44 -44.29 -29.36
CA LEU A 633 2.16 -44.11 -28.67
C LEU A 633 1.73 -42.64 -28.68
N ARG A 634 0.60 -42.37 -29.34
CA ARG A 634 0.00 -41.05 -29.35
C ARG A 634 -0.75 -40.80 -28.04
N VAL A 635 -0.82 -39.54 -27.57
CA VAL A 635 -1.42 -39.23 -26.29
C VAL A 635 -2.41 -38.08 -26.45
N LEU A 636 -3.64 -38.30 -25.96
CA LEU A 636 -4.64 -37.29 -25.78
C LEU A 636 -4.88 -37.10 -24.26
N TYR A 637 -4.70 -35.91 -23.75
CA TYR A 637 -4.94 -35.62 -22.35
C TYR A 637 -6.33 -35.02 -22.16
N ALA A 638 -7.05 -35.45 -21.09
CA ALA A 638 -8.25 -34.81 -20.62
C ALA A 638 -8.01 -34.04 -19.33
N SER A 639 -8.66 -32.91 -19.15
CA SER A 639 -8.59 -32.19 -17.88
C SER A 639 -9.73 -31.16 -17.73
N GLY A 640 -10.15 -30.91 -16.48
CA GLY A 640 -10.99 -29.77 -16.13
C GLY A 640 -10.28 -28.41 -16.20
N TYR A 641 -8.94 -28.46 -16.39
CA TYR A 641 -8.07 -27.28 -16.45
C TYR A 641 -8.01 -26.69 -17.86
N ALA A 642 -7.69 -25.39 -17.95
CA ALA A 642 -7.42 -24.76 -19.24
C ALA A 642 -6.07 -25.24 -19.81
N ARG A 643 -5.95 -25.36 -21.16
CA ARG A 643 -4.73 -25.78 -21.86
C ARG A 643 -3.49 -24.99 -21.45
N SER A 644 -3.65 -23.68 -21.21
CA SER A 644 -2.57 -22.76 -20.84
C SER A 644 -1.95 -23.03 -19.45
N ALA A 645 -2.63 -23.76 -18.57
CA ALA A 645 -2.16 -24.08 -17.23
C ALA A 645 -1.29 -25.36 -17.16
N LEU A 646 -1.38 -26.23 -18.15
CA LEU A 646 -0.75 -27.55 -18.15
C LEU A 646 0.79 -27.53 -18.29
N PRO A 647 1.40 -26.69 -19.16
CA PRO A 647 2.85 -26.63 -19.29
C PRO A 647 3.56 -26.19 -18.01
N LEU A 648 3.00 -25.24 -17.31
CA LEU A 648 3.59 -24.67 -16.10
C LEU A 648 3.47 -25.57 -14.87
N GLN A 649 2.37 -26.32 -14.77
CA GLN A 649 2.06 -27.12 -13.59
C GLN A 649 2.62 -28.56 -13.70
N PHE A 650 2.73 -29.10 -14.93
CA PHE A 650 3.09 -30.49 -15.17
C PHE A 650 4.31 -30.65 -16.08
N GLY A 651 4.99 -29.57 -16.46
CA GLY A 651 6.19 -29.63 -17.35
C GLY A 651 5.91 -30.20 -18.74
N MET A 652 4.69 -29.91 -19.28
CA MET A 652 4.26 -30.46 -20.57
C MET A 652 4.57 -29.47 -21.70
N ASP A 653 4.85 -29.96 -22.89
CA ASP A 653 5.09 -29.15 -24.08
C ASP A 653 3.83 -28.38 -24.50
N GLU A 654 4.01 -27.19 -25.09
CA GLU A 654 2.88 -26.33 -25.50
C GLU A 654 2.01 -26.95 -26.61
N ASP A 655 2.54 -27.90 -27.39
CA ASP A 655 1.85 -28.50 -28.54
C ASP A 655 1.19 -29.85 -28.25
N ILE A 656 0.79 -30.10 -26.99
CA ILE A 656 0.11 -31.33 -26.60
C ILE A 656 -1.33 -31.35 -27.08
N ALA A 657 -1.81 -32.54 -27.45
CA ALA A 657 -3.22 -32.79 -27.72
C ALA A 657 -4.00 -32.87 -26.42
N PHE A 658 -5.01 -32.02 -26.32
CA PHE A 658 -5.75 -31.76 -25.09
C PHE A 658 -7.26 -31.67 -25.32
N LEU A 659 -8.05 -32.23 -24.41
CA LEU A 659 -9.51 -32.17 -24.38
C LEU A 659 -10.00 -31.65 -23.01
N ARG A 660 -10.84 -30.63 -23.02
CA ARG A 660 -11.35 -30.03 -21.77
C ARG A 660 -12.57 -30.80 -21.26
N LYS A 661 -12.58 -31.15 -19.97
CA LYS A 661 -13.77 -31.67 -19.26
C LYS A 661 -14.69 -30.51 -18.82
N PRO A 662 -16.05 -30.66 -18.92
CA PRO A 662 -16.77 -31.77 -19.56
C PRO A 662 -16.69 -31.69 -21.09
N TYR A 663 -16.61 -32.84 -21.76
CA TYR A 663 -16.54 -32.94 -23.22
C TYR A 663 -17.75 -33.75 -23.78
N SER A 664 -18.08 -33.48 -25.03
CA SER A 664 -19.08 -34.25 -25.76
C SER A 664 -18.45 -35.41 -26.54
N ARG A 665 -19.26 -36.36 -26.94
CA ARG A 665 -18.88 -37.47 -27.83
C ARG A 665 -18.16 -36.96 -29.11
N ASP A 666 -18.76 -35.95 -29.74
CA ASP A 666 -18.22 -35.39 -30.99
C ASP A 666 -16.87 -34.65 -30.78
N GLN A 667 -16.72 -33.93 -29.68
CA GLN A 667 -15.45 -33.29 -29.31
C GLN A 667 -14.35 -34.33 -29.07
N LEU A 668 -14.68 -35.45 -28.38
CA LEU A 668 -13.72 -36.56 -28.17
C LEU A 668 -13.28 -37.17 -29.49
N GLY A 669 -14.26 -37.45 -30.42
CA GLY A 669 -13.96 -37.99 -31.76
C GLY A 669 -13.07 -37.06 -32.57
N GLN A 670 -13.32 -35.76 -32.61
CA GLN A 670 -12.53 -34.78 -33.31
C GLN A 670 -11.11 -34.66 -32.72
N ALA A 671 -10.98 -34.64 -31.40
CA ALA A 671 -9.67 -34.56 -30.71
C ALA A 671 -8.82 -35.81 -31.01
N LEU A 672 -9.42 -37.00 -31.01
CA LEU A 672 -8.69 -38.25 -31.38
C LEU A 672 -8.23 -38.24 -32.82
N ARG A 673 -9.04 -37.81 -33.78
CA ARG A 673 -8.64 -37.68 -35.18
C ARG A 673 -7.48 -36.67 -35.36
N ALA A 674 -7.57 -35.54 -34.67
CA ALA A 674 -6.48 -34.55 -34.68
C ALA A 674 -5.15 -35.14 -34.16
N VAL A 675 -5.21 -36.00 -33.13
CA VAL A 675 -4.04 -36.70 -32.59
C VAL A 675 -3.52 -37.75 -33.56
N MET A 676 -4.41 -38.47 -34.23
CA MET A 676 -4.02 -39.55 -35.19
C MET A 676 -3.45 -38.97 -36.50
N SER A 677 -3.87 -37.79 -36.92
CA SER A 677 -3.35 -37.14 -38.14
C SER A 677 -1.99 -36.45 -37.96
N ARG A 678 -1.51 -36.26 -36.74
CA ARG A 678 -0.19 -35.69 -36.47
C ARG A 678 0.90 -36.73 -36.76
N PRO A 679 2.03 -36.40 -37.41
CA PRO A 679 3.16 -37.29 -37.49
C PRO A 679 3.65 -37.63 -36.07
N ALA A 680 4.04 -38.88 -35.85
CA ALA A 680 4.63 -39.26 -34.55
C ALA A 680 5.87 -38.42 -34.31
N SER A 681 5.83 -37.55 -33.29
CA SER A 681 7.03 -36.79 -32.90
C SER A 681 8.08 -37.75 -32.35
N ASN A 682 9.30 -37.66 -32.90
CA ASN A 682 10.49 -38.37 -32.45
C ASN A 682 10.86 -38.05 -31.02
#